data_753eb1d0f81e87fc333e84fc341fed56
#
_entry.id   753eb1d0f81e87fc333e84fc341fed56
#
_cell.length_a   1.000
_cell.length_b   1.000
_cell.length_c   1.000
_cell.angle_alpha   90.00
_cell.angle_beta   90.00
_cell.angle_gamma   90.00
#
_symmetry.space_group_name_H-M   'P 1'
#
loop_
_entity.id
_entity.type
_entity.pdbx_description
1 polymer ?
#
loop_
_entity_poly.entity_id
_entity_poly.type
_entity_poly.pdbx_seq_one_letter_code
_entity_poly.pdbx_strand_id
1 'polypeptide(L)'
;MTKRRTRLTRRRFIASSASLAASSLLTPLTRAQAAQPAAAFRSRWDACPDRVWLGPDYWANPLQDWQITNGRIQCTNPAADRNVHLLTRQLADRPGTLDMSVRIGPVRDDSAPAGSVGFRIGAQGPLLDYRNSLIFGRGLDAGVGGDGSMFVGDVRSAKPVAIGNDAELRLTAEPDGDNYRVTLTARSASGAVLGTVQKDDVRPGQLVGNLALVCNFGNASAPGAESKPAPAATFWFADWNVSGSKVDAHDDRGFGPILFSQYTLGGGVLKLTAQMPPLGARDPQTVRLQIRKGTTWSTIAEEHIHPAARTAGFRIPKWNDRQDVRYRLAYTLTFTNGRSEEHFWEGTVRRDPVDKPVITVADVSCNTHQAFPNAEYVASMAKLDPDLIAFTGDQFYESSGGYGVIRTPVDKAIVDYLRKWYMHGWTWRELTRDRPSVSLPDDHDVYQGNLWGEGGDARKTTQEAGGYDMAPEWVNVVYRTQTTHHPDPYDATPARRGTIQYYGSLTYGRVSFAILADRQYKSGPEGKVPATGTKRGDHVMDPNFDPKTADVPGVELLGARQEQFLREWATDWRGAELKAVISQTIFTALPTTHGNERMILRADYDTNAWPQTPRNRAVREMRKAFAFHIAGDQHIPAVVQYGIDGHRDGPVAFAGPAVNVGYPRWFEPSAAKWMQPQSETSVTGDFTDSFGHPLTVLAVKNGATQPRQGNVKQLLDDKASGLGVVRFDKKNRRITVECWPYLADVTAKGTQMSGWPVTIDVPSAFAKASAGQPSPDMGAKVGERERG
;
A
#
# COMPACT_ATOMS: atom_id res chain seq x y z
N MET A 1 19.56 59.28 -39.85
CA MET A 1 18.47 60.28 -40.03
C MET A 1 17.27 59.77 -39.27
N THR A 2 16.98 60.43 -38.17
CA THR A 2 15.76 61.03 -37.66
C THR A 2 14.62 60.04 -37.29
N LYS A 3 14.51 59.72 -36.03
CA LYS A 3 13.58 60.17 -34.96
C LYS A 3 12.09 60.25 -35.35
N ARG A 4 11.20 59.57 -34.62
CA ARG A 4 10.37 60.12 -33.55
C ARG A 4 9.47 59.12 -32.85
N ARG A 5 9.43 59.28 -31.53
CA ARG A 5 8.47 58.77 -30.55
C ARG A 5 7.09 59.42 -30.72
N THR A 6 6.02 58.79 -30.33
CA THR A 6 4.99 59.41 -29.45
C THR A 6 4.12 58.38 -28.68
N ARG A 7 3.68 58.86 -27.55
CA ARG A 7 3.02 58.21 -26.41
C ARG A 7 1.49 58.37 -26.44
N LEU A 8 0.84 57.52 -25.59
CA LEU A 8 -0.42 57.70 -24.84
C LEU A 8 -1.74 57.58 -25.64
N THR A 9 -2.80 56.90 -25.13
CA THR A 9 -3.54 57.12 -23.86
C THR A 9 -4.59 56.02 -23.63
N ARG A 10 -4.97 55.82 -22.35
CA ARG A 10 -6.10 55.04 -21.83
C ARG A 10 -7.46 55.52 -22.36
N ARG A 11 -8.42 54.58 -22.55
CA ARG A 11 -9.80 54.74 -22.01
C ARG A 11 -10.62 53.45 -22.18
N ARG A 12 -11.38 53.18 -21.11
CA ARG A 12 -12.38 52.16 -20.82
C ARG A 12 -13.45 51.99 -21.90
N PHE A 13 -13.97 50.76 -22.07
CA PHE A 13 -15.43 50.57 -22.14
C PHE A 13 -15.80 49.16 -21.58
N ILE A 14 -16.88 49.15 -20.81
CA ILE A 14 -17.51 48.03 -20.14
C ILE A 14 -18.56 47.46 -21.09
N ALA A 15 -18.63 46.15 -21.27
CA ALA A 15 -19.87 45.46 -21.56
C ALA A 15 -19.80 43.98 -21.15
N SER A 16 -20.76 43.59 -20.37
CA SER A 16 -21.02 42.30 -19.74
C SER A 16 -21.32 41.19 -20.74
N SER A 17 -20.76 40.01 -20.53
CA SER A 17 -21.40 38.78 -20.93
C SER A 17 -20.97 37.71 -19.93
N ALA A 18 -21.94 37.20 -19.18
CA ALA A 18 -21.77 36.10 -18.24
C ALA A 18 -21.51 34.78 -18.97
N SER A 19 -20.39 34.16 -18.70
CA SER A 19 -20.18 32.75 -18.98
C SER A 19 -19.74 32.13 -17.67
N LEU A 20 -20.61 31.30 -17.09
CA LEU A 20 -20.28 30.45 -15.95
C LEU A 20 -19.24 29.40 -16.40
N ALA A 21 -17.99 29.68 -16.05
CA ALA A 21 -16.97 28.65 -16.00
C ALA A 21 -16.91 28.13 -14.56
N ALA A 22 -17.29 26.88 -14.36
CA ALA A 22 -17.08 26.17 -13.11
C ALA A 22 -15.58 25.98 -12.89
N SER A 23 -14.98 26.88 -12.12
CA SER A 23 -13.65 26.69 -11.58
C SER A 23 -13.74 25.73 -10.41
N SER A 24 -13.37 24.44 -10.67
CA SER A 24 -12.98 23.53 -9.62
C SER A 24 -11.75 24.12 -8.91
N LEU A 25 -11.98 24.60 -7.70
CA LEU A 25 -10.93 25.03 -6.79
C LEU A 25 -10.04 23.84 -6.46
N LEU A 26 -8.93 23.69 -7.21
CA LEU A 26 -7.73 23.08 -6.71
C LEU A 26 -7.28 23.93 -5.53
N THR A 27 -7.53 23.47 -4.31
CA THR A 27 -6.88 24.02 -3.12
C THR A 27 -5.38 23.81 -3.35
N PRO A 28 -4.56 24.85 -3.43
CA PRO A 28 -3.13 24.65 -3.52
C PRO A 28 -2.69 23.91 -2.27
N LEU A 29 -1.82 22.91 -2.43
CA LEU A 29 -1.04 22.32 -1.36
C LEU A 29 -0.55 23.48 -0.49
N THR A 30 -1.03 23.52 0.72
CA THR A 30 -0.87 24.60 1.67
C THR A 30 0.58 25.04 1.72
N ARG A 31 0.81 26.30 1.37
CA ARG A 31 1.98 27.06 1.76
C ARG A 31 2.23 26.74 3.22
N ALA A 32 3.43 26.23 3.54
CA ALA A 32 3.84 25.98 4.91
C ALA A 32 3.56 27.27 5.72
N GLN A 33 2.53 27.24 6.52
CA GLN A 33 2.22 28.29 7.46
C GLN A 33 3.38 28.31 8.44
N ALA A 34 4.05 29.43 8.59
CA ALA A 34 5.13 29.59 9.55
C ALA A 34 4.61 29.12 10.92
N ALA A 35 5.15 28.00 11.41
CA ALA A 35 4.66 27.35 12.61
C ALA A 35 4.84 28.30 13.80
N GLN A 36 3.74 28.61 14.49
CA GLN A 36 3.83 29.28 15.79
C GLN A 36 4.45 28.32 16.81
N PRO A 37 5.20 28.83 17.81
CA PRO A 37 5.70 28.01 18.91
C PRO A 37 4.55 27.20 19.49
N ALA A 38 4.71 25.89 19.54
CA ALA A 38 3.62 25.00 19.93
C ALA A 38 3.23 25.25 21.39
N ALA A 39 1.94 25.23 21.65
CA ALA A 39 1.44 25.00 23.00
C ALA A 39 2.00 23.67 23.54
N ALA A 40 2.30 23.61 24.85
CA ALA A 40 2.82 22.41 25.49
C ALA A 40 1.94 21.21 25.18
N PHE A 41 2.55 20.13 24.74
CA PHE A 41 1.89 18.84 24.57
C PHE A 41 1.92 18.04 25.87
N ARG A 42 0.82 17.36 26.19
CA ARG A 42 0.74 16.38 27.27
C ARG A 42 -0.03 15.16 26.79
N SER A 43 0.50 13.96 27.06
CA SER A 43 -0.21 12.70 26.80
C SER A 43 -1.46 12.60 27.67
N ARG A 44 -2.48 11.90 27.14
CA ARG A 44 -3.79 11.73 27.81
C ARG A 44 -4.10 10.26 28.09
N TRP A 45 -3.08 9.43 28.22
CA TRP A 45 -3.24 7.99 28.42
C TRP A 45 -3.96 7.67 29.73
N ASP A 46 -3.79 8.52 30.76
CA ASP A 46 -4.46 8.47 32.07
C ASP A 46 -6.00 8.47 31.97
N ALA A 47 -6.53 9.10 30.93
CA ALA A 47 -7.95 9.15 30.63
C ALA A 47 -8.40 8.15 29.56
N CYS A 48 -7.53 7.32 29.00
CA CYS A 48 -7.89 6.37 27.95
C CYS A 48 -8.29 4.99 28.52
N PRO A 49 -9.30 4.31 27.94
CA PRO A 49 -9.55 2.90 28.24
C PRO A 49 -8.40 2.01 27.71
N ASP A 50 -8.30 0.81 28.29
CA ASP A 50 -7.30 -0.17 27.89
C ASP A 50 -7.51 -0.61 26.43
N ARG A 51 -6.44 -0.53 25.61
CA ARG A 51 -6.46 -0.86 24.18
C ARG A 51 -5.05 -0.93 23.59
N VAL A 52 -4.91 -1.55 22.40
CA VAL A 52 -3.63 -1.63 21.68
C VAL A 52 -3.29 -0.30 21.00
N TRP A 53 -4.25 0.38 20.42
CA TRP A 53 -4.03 1.68 19.78
C TRP A 53 -3.79 2.79 20.81
N LEU A 54 -2.66 3.49 20.70
CA LEU A 54 -2.23 4.46 21.72
C LEU A 54 -2.89 5.85 21.62
N GLY A 55 -3.64 6.11 20.55
CA GLY A 55 -4.30 7.39 20.28
C GLY A 55 -3.84 8.04 18.97
N PRO A 56 -4.56 9.09 18.51
CA PRO A 56 -4.30 9.70 17.22
C PRO A 56 -2.94 10.41 17.11
N ASP A 57 -2.37 10.82 18.23
CA ASP A 57 -1.09 11.54 18.29
C ASP A 57 0.14 10.63 18.09
N TYR A 58 -0.04 9.29 18.03
CA TYR A 58 1.05 8.36 18.18
C TYR A 58 1.13 7.32 17.07
N TRP A 59 2.36 6.93 16.74
CA TRP A 59 2.66 5.74 15.95
C TRP A 59 3.58 4.81 16.72
N ALA A 60 3.12 3.59 16.99
CA ALA A 60 3.87 2.57 17.72
C ALA A 60 4.58 1.59 16.78
N ASN A 61 5.83 1.30 17.05
CA ASN A 61 6.68 0.36 16.31
C ASN A 61 7.19 -0.79 17.21
N PRO A 62 6.78 -2.02 16.92
CA PRO A 62 5.61 -2.38 16.12
C PRO A 62 4.33 -2.28 16.99
N LEU A 63 3.18 -2.07 16.35
CA LEU A 63 1.90 -1.82 17.02
C LEU A 63 1.51 -2.92 18.03
N GLN A 64 1.74 -4.18 17.70
CA GLN A 64 1.39 -5.35 18.50
C GLN A 64 2.21 -5.51 19.81
N ASP A 65 3.29 -4.75 19.96
CA ASP A 65 4.17 -4.77 21.14
C ASP A 65 3.84 -3.66 22.14
N TRP A 66 2.78 -2.90 21.90
CA TRP A 66 2.36 -1.78 22.74
C TRP A 66 0.88 -1.85 23.09
N GLN A 67 0.53 -1.31 24.27
CA GLN A 67 -0.85 -1.15 24.70
C GLN A 67 -0.99 -0.05 25.73
N ILE A 68 -2.19 0.52 25.83
CA ILE A 68 -2.62 1.29 27.00
C ILE A 68 -3.22 0.31 28.00
N THR A 69 -2.78 0.38 29.26
CA THR A 69 -3.37 -0.36 30.37
C THR A 69 -3.18 0.42 31.67
N ASN A 70 -4.22 0.48 32.49
CA ASN A 70 -4.21 1.22 33.75
C ASN A 70 -3.72 2.69 33.59
N GLY A 71 -4.16 3.39 32.54
CA GLY A 71 -3.87 4.82 32.32
C GLY A 71 -2.43 5.13 31.86
N ARG A 72 -1.68 4.15 31.38
CA ARG A 72 -0.29 4.30 30.89
C ARG A 72 -0.03 3.40 29.71
N ILE A 73 0.94 3.75 28.84
CA ILE A 73 1.37 2.84 27.80
C ILE A 73 2.40 1.84 28.33
N GLN A 74 2.38 0.64 27.81
CA GLN A 74 3.30 -0.43 28.15
C GLN A 74 3.90 -1.04 26.90
N CYS A 75 5.23 -1.22 26.90
CA CYS A 75 5.90 -2.13 25.98
C CYS A 75 5.69 -3.55 26.51
N THR A 76 5.14 -4.44 25.67
CA THR A 76 4.80 -5.82 26.07
C THR A 76 5.81 -6.86 25.59
N ASN A 77 6.75 -6.45 24.73
CA ASN A 77 7.74 -7.34 24.12
C ASN A 77 9.17 -6.79 24.33
N PRO A 78 10.02 -7.49 25.10
CA PRO A 78 11.40 -7.10 25.33
C PRO A 78 12.26 -7.40 24.09
N ALA A 79 12.30 -6.48 23.15
CA ALA A 79 13.07 -6.60 21.94
C ALA A 79 13.71 -5.27 21.54
N ALA A 80 14.65 -5.33 20.60
CA ALA A 80 15.36 -4.15 20.14
C ALA A 80 14.43 -3.14 19.44
N ASP A 81 14.72 -1.85 19.65
CA ASP A 81 14.15 -0.71 18.93
C ASP A 81 12.60 -0.59 18.98
N ARG A 82 11.99 -1.03 20.11
CA ARG A 82 10.57 -0.74 20.35
C ARG A 82 10.40 0.73 20.66
N ASN A 83 9.58 1.44 19.87
CA ASN A 83 9.45 2.88 20.00
C ASN A 83 8.02 3.38 19.71
N VAL A 84 7.70 4.56 20.26
CA VAL A 84 6.43 5.26 20.05
C VAL A 84 6.76 6.68 19.62
N HIS A 85 6.50 6.99 18.35
CA HIS A 85 6.69 8.34 17.82
C HIS A 85 5.49 9.23 18.11
N LEU A 86 5.78 10.50 18.41
CA LEU A 86 4.80 11.55 18.50
C LEU A 86 4.60 12.17 17.11
N LEU A 87 3.39 12.09 16.57
CA LEU A 87 3.08 12.56 15.22
C LEU A 87 2.84 14.05 15.16
N THR A 88 2.25 14.60 16.23
CA THR A 88 1.74 15.97 16.26
C THR A 88 2.75 16.99 16.78
N ARG A 89 3.96 16.58 17.13
CA ARG A 89 5.05 17.46 17.54
C ARG A 89 6.35 17.00 16.90
N GLN A 90 7.15 17.98 16.44
CA GLN A 90 8.41 17.71 15.74
C GLN A 90 9.44 18.81 16.11
N LEU A 91 10.72 18.45 16.15
CA LEU A 91 11.79 19.43 16.27
C LEU A 91 12.01 20.15 14.94
N ALA A 92 11.90 21.47 14.97
CA ALA A 92 12.07 22.34 13.82
C ALA A 92 13.54 22.62 13.48
N ASP A 93 13.79 22.96 12.21
CA ASP A 93 15.09 23.44 11.76
C ASP A 93 15.21 24.96 12.01
N ARG A 94 15.19 25.33 13.31
CA ARG A 94 15.45 26.69 13.78
C ARG A 94 16.06 26.63 15.18
N PRO A 95 16.80 27.67 15.61
CA PRO A 95 17.23 27.79 17.00
C PRO A 95 16.04 27.80 17.96
N GLY A 96 16.24 27.26 19.17
CA GLY A 96 15.22 27.22 20.20
C GLY A 96 15.50 26.15 21.24
N THR A 97 14.64 26.03 22.24
CA THR A 97 14.76 25.11 23.36
C THR A 97 13.83 23.91 23.22
N LEU A 98 14.20 22.78 23.79
CA LEU A 98 13.34 21.62 24.04
C LEU A 98 13.29 21.36 25.55
N ASP A 99 12.11 21.09 26.06
CA ASP A 99 11.88 20.54 27.40
C ASP A 99 10.87 19.39 27.30
N MET A 100 11.31 18.20 27.65
CA MET A 100 10.52 16.99 27.50
C MET A 100 10.66 16.10 28.75
N SER A 101 9.54 15.59 29.27
CA SER A 101 9.57 14.68 30.41
C SER A 101 8.60 13.52 30.24
N VAL A 102 8.91 12.40 30.88
CA VAL A 102 8.04 11.21 30.93
C VAL A 102 8.29 10.45 32.24
N ARG A 103 7.24 9.89 32.82
CA ARG A 103 7.36 8.93 33.92
C ARG A 103 7.51 7.53 33.36
N ILE A 104 8.42 6.75 33.92
CA ILE A 104 8.75 5.38 33.55
C ILE A 104 8.82 4.46 34.77
N GLY A 105 8.61 3.19 34.53
CA GLY A 105 8.92 2.14 35.52
C GLY A 105 8.86 0.76 34.86
N PRO A 106 9.45 -0.27 35.48
CA PRO A 106 9.42 -1.62 34.94
C PRO A 106 8.02 -2.22 34.94
N VAL A 107 7.68 -2.92 33.85
CA VAL A 107 6.53 -3.86 33.80
C VAL A 107 7.06 -5.25 34.16
N ARG A 108 8.20 -5.59 33.60
CA ARG A 108 8.96 -6.79 33.84
C ARG A 108 10.42 -6.42 33.97
N ASP A 109 11.02 -6.84 35.06
CA ASP A 109 12.44 -6.64 35.35
C ASP A 109 13.09 -8.00 35.64
N ASP A 110 13.60 -8.61 34.60
CA ASP A 110 14.31 -9.89 34.67
C ASP A 110 15.84 -9.64 34.77
N SER A 111 16.26 -8.49 35.32
CA SER A 111 17.67 -8.10 35.49
C SER A 111 18.44 -8.07 34.14
N ALA A 112 17.90 -7.44 33.13
CA ALA A 112 18.49 -7.39 31.80
C ALA A 112 19.67 -6.40 31.75
N PRO A 113 20.92 -6.84 31.62
CA PRO A 113 22.07 -5.94 31.59
C PRO A 113 22.17 -5.17 30.26
N ALA A 114 21.61 -5.66 29.19
CA ALA A 114 21.68 -5.06 27.85
C ALA A 114 20.35 -4.40 27.45
N GLY A 115 20.41 -3.14 27.03
CA GLY A 115 19.25 -2.39 26.55
C GLY A 115 19.09 -1.06 27.24
N SER A 116 18.01 -0.33 26.89
CA SER A 116 17.75 1.00 27.43
C SER A 116 16.28 1.40 27.33
N VAL A 117 15.89 2.36 28.19
CA VAL A 117 14.59 3.02 28.16
C VAL A 117 14.78 4.53 28.20
N GLY A 118 13.98 5.27 27.43
CA GLY A 118 14.04 6.73 27.41
C GLY A 118 13.49 7.37 26.14
N PHE A 119 14.25 8.25 25.55
CA PHE A 119 13.87 9.12 24.44
C PHE A 119 14.74 8.89 23.22
N ARG A 120 14.14 9.13 22.03
CA ARG A 120 14.84 9.38 20.78
C ARG A 120 14.39 10.76 20.27
N ILE A 121 15.34 11.65 20.04
CA ILE A 121 15.08 13.01 19.57
C ILE A 121 15.73 13.26 18.21
N GLY A 122 15.11 14.11 17.40
CA GLY A 122 15.61 14.45 16.07
C GLY A 122 15.65 13.25 15.11
N ALA A 123 14.71 12.32 15.22
CA ALA A 123 14.71 11.16 14.35
C ALA A 123 14.37 11.55 12.90
N GLN A 124 15.30 11.24 11.97
CA GLN A 124 15.19 11.49 10.54
C GLN A 124 15.44 10.21 9.75
N GLY A 125 14.60 9.97 8.71
CA GLY A 125 14.79 8.91 7.73
C GLY A 125 15.51 9.43 6.47
N PRO A 126 15.80 8.55 5.49
CA PRO A 126 16.48 8.92 4.25
C PRO A 126 15.65 9.82 3.32
N LEU A 127 14.34 9.93 3.54
CA LEU A 127 13.44 10.81 2.81
C LEU A 127 12.98 11.97 3.71
N LEU A 128 12.64 13.11 3.09
CA LEU A 128 12.24 14.33 3.82
C LEU A 128 10.78 14.29 4.34
N ASP A 129 10.11 13.16 4.32
CA ASP A 129 8.76 12.98 4.87
C ASP A 129 8.84 12.46 6.31
N TYR A 130 8.13 13.11 7.24
CA TYR A 130 8.10 12.71 8.64
C TYR A 130 7.63 11.26 8.84
N ARG A 131 6.76 10.74 7.94
CA ARG A 131 6.27 9.35 7.98
C ARG A 131 7.39 8.35 7.65
N ASN A 132 8.32 8.71 6.77
CA ASN A 132 9.50 7.89 6.50
C ASN A 132 10.36 7.73 7.77
N SER A 133 10.46 8.80 8.56
CA SER A 133 11.19 8.80 9.81
C SER A 133 10.58 7.89 10.89
N LEU A 134 9.30 7.52 10.78
CA LEU A 134 8.68 6.56 11.70
C LEU A 134 9.26 5.14 11.53
N ILE A 135 9.74 4.81 10.33
CA ILE A 135 10.23 3.47 9.98
C ILE A 135 11.75 3.43 9.93
N PHE A 136 12.37 4.45 9.34
CA PHE A 136 13.79 4.49 9.06
C PHE A 136 14.55 5.52 9.91
N GLY A 137 13.82 6.24 10.77
CA GLY A 137 14.39 7.35 11.53
C GLY A 137 15.49 6.93 12.49
N ARG A 138 16.63 7.61 12.38
CA ARG A 138 17.71 7.58 13.36
C ARG A 138 17.79 8.94 14.02
N GLY A 139 18.04 8.95 15.32
CA GLY A 139 18.11 10.16 16.13
C GLY A 139 19.11 10.02 17.28
N LEU A 140 19.16 11.03 18.12
CA LEU A 140 19.93 11.00 19.34
C LEU A 140 19.12 10.31 20.44
N ASP A 141 19.58 9.18 20.92
CA ASP A 141 18.96 8.46 22.04
C ASP A 141 19.49 8.95 23.39
N ALA A 142 18.59 9.10 24.35
CA ALA A 142 18.91 9.49 25.72
C ALA A 142 18.00 8.73 26.71
N GLY A 143 18.56 8.19 27.78
CA GLY A 143 17.79 7.38 28.72
C GLY A 143 18.61 6.73 29.82
N VAL A 144 18.07 5.61 30.30
CA VAL A 144 18.72 4.77 31.31
C VAL A 144 18.96 3.39 30.73
N GLY A 145 20.19 2.90 30.85
CA GLY A 145 20.58 1.53 30.45
C GLY A 145 20.06 0.49 31.45
N GLY A 146 20.02 -0.78 31.03
CA GLY A 146 19.70 -1.91 31.90
C GLY A 146 20.68 -2.08 33.07
N ASP A 147 21.90 -1.55 32.95
CA ASP A 147 22.91 -1.45 33.99
C ASP A 147 22.72 -0.25 34.94
N GLY A 148 21.69 0.53 34.75
CA GLY A 148 21.42 1.75 35.49
C GLY A 148 22.22 2.97 35.03
N SER A 149 23.14 2.88 34.04
CA SER A 149 23.85 4.02 33.51
C SER A 149 22.92 4.97 32.79
N MET A 150 22.90 6.25 33.11
CA MET A 150 22.24 7.28 32.34
C MET A 150 23.11 7.65 31.13
N PHE A 151 22.44 8.01 30.00
CA PHE A 151 23.20 8.39 28.81
C PHE A 151 22.48 9.44 27.95
N VAL A 152 23.28 10.22 27.20
CA VAL A 152 22.87 11.03 26.07
C VAL A 152 23.83 10.73 24.91
N GLY A 153 23.37 10.00 23.91
CA GLY A 153 24.22 9.50 22.84
C GLY A 153 25.35 8.59 23.35
N ASP A 154 26.57 9.02 23.15
CA ASP A 154 27.80 8.33 23.58
C ASP A 154 28.27 8.69 24.99
N VAL A 155 27.73 9.76 25.57
CA VAL A 155 28.07 10.19 26.95
C VAL A 155 27.30 9.37 27.97
N ARG A 156 27.98 8.90 29.02
CA ARG A 156 27.41 8.10 30.12
C ARG A 156 27.62 8.82 31.47
N SER A 157 26.68 8.56 32.40
CA SER A 157 26.86 9.00 33.80
C SER A 157 27.99 8.25 34.48
N ALA A 158 28.69 8.95 35.40
CA ALA A 158 29.81 8.36 36.16
C ALA A 158 29.33 7.27 37.15
N LYS A 159 28.05 7.29 37.54
CA LYS A 159 27.48 6.34 38.50
C LYS A 159 26.13 5.86 37.96
N PRO A 160 25.77 4.58 38.15
CA PRO A 160 24.44 4.09 37.82
C PRO A 160 23.41 4.69 38.78
N VAL A 161 22.17 4.79 38.30
CA VAL A 161 21.01 5.22 39.08
C VAL A 161 20.03 4.07 39.25
N ALA A 162 19.34 4.03 40.40
CA ALA A 162 18.24 3.09 40.62
C ALA A 162 16.93 3.84 40.41
N ILE A 163 16.26 3.60 39.28
CA ILE A 163 15.01 4.26 38.95
C ILE A 163 13.78 3.73 39.74
N GLY A 164 13.93 2.58 40.41
CA GLY A 164 12.83 1.96 41.15
C GLY A 164 11.62 1.63 40.28
N ASN A 165 10.45 1.60 40.90
CA ASN A 165 9.19 1.27 40.21
C ASN A 165 8.54 2.47 39.51
N ASP A 166 9.04 3.68 39.74
CA ASP A 166 8.49 4.94 39.24
C ASP A 166 9.55 6.05 39.28
N ALA A 167 9.94 6.55 38.14
CA ALA A 167 10.86 7.67 38.02
C ALA A 167 10.45 8.61 36.91
N GLU A 168 10.78 9.89 37.04
CA GLU A 168 10.67 10.86 35.94
C GLU A 168 12.02 10.98 35.23
N LEU A 169 11.99 10.85 33.91
CA LEU A 169 13.08 11.30 33.05
C LEU A 169 12.70 12.65 32.45
N ARG A 170 13.58 13.66 32.59
CA ARG A 170 13.46 14.98 31.96
C ARG A 170 14.66 15.24 31.08
N LEU A 171 14.41 15.59 29.83
CA LEU A 171 15.42 15.94 28.84
C LEU A 171 15.22 17.38 28.39
N THR A 172 16.29 18.19 28.50
CA THR A 172 16.33 19.55 27.99
C THR A 172 17.39 19.68 26.91
N ALA A 173 17.13 20.51 25.90
CA ALA A 173 18.12 20.93 24.92
C ALA A 173 18.09 22.46 24.82
N GLU A 174 19.22 23.09 25.03
CA GLU A 174 19.40 24.53 25.04
C GLU A 174 20.54 24.93 24.10
N PRO A 175 20.39 26.04 23.33
CA PRO A 175 21.48 26.57 22.52
C PRO A 175 22.71 26.88 23.38
N ASP A 176 23.89 26.47 22.89
CA ASP A 176 25.21 26.74 23.51
C ASP A 176 26.20 27.09 22.38
N GLY A 177 26.39 28.37 22.14
CA GLY A 177 27.09 28.86 20.94
C GLY A 177 26.44 28.44 19.65
N ASP A 178 27.20 27.81 18.76
CA ASP A 178 26.75 27.28 17.48
C ASP A 178 26.10 25.87 17.60
N ASN A 179 26.17 25.26 18.78
CA ASN A 179 25.68 23.94 19.08
C ASN A 179 24.60 23.96 20.17
N TYR A 180 24.31 22.79 20.71
CA TYR A 180 23.37 22.59 21.79
C TYR A 180 23.97 21.81 22.92
N ARG A 181 23.56 22.17 24.14
CA ARG A 181 23.72 21.37 25.35
C ARG A 181 22.45 20.54 25.57
N VAL A 182 22.61 19.23 25.68
CA VAL A 182 21.50 18.31 25.95
C VAL A 182 21.72 17.68 27.32
N THR A 183 20.76 17.87 28.20
CA THR A 183 20.84 17.38 29.61
C THR A 183 19.67 16.42 29.89
N LEU A 184 20.00 15.23 30.40
CA LEU A 184 19.05 14.27 30.93
C LEU A 184 19.14 14.20 32.43
N THR A 185 18.01 14.39 33.11
CA THR A 185 17.91 14.28 34.59
C THR A 185 16.88 13.19 34.93
N ALA A 186 17.23 12.28 35.84
CA ALA A 186 16.34 11.32 36.45
C ALA A 186 15.94 11.76 37.86
N ARG A 187 14.63 11.67 38.18
CA ARG A 187 14.09 11.97 39.51
C ARG A 187 13.28 10.80 40.03
N SER A 188 13.27 10.57 41.32
CA SER A 188 12.40 9.61 41.97
C SER A 188 10.96 10.11 42.01
N ALA A 189 10.00 9.24 42.33
CA ALA A 189 8.60 9.60 42.54
C ALA A 189 8.40 10.71 43.59
N SER A 190 9.31 10.85 44.54
CA SER A 190 9.30 11.95 45.53
C SER A 190 9.94 13.25 44.99
N GLY A 191 10.45 13.28 43.77
CA GLY A 191 11.08 14.45 43.15
C GLY A 191 12.57 14.59 43.39
N ALA A 192 13.20 13.71 44.20
CA ALA A 192 14.62 13.75 44.45
C ALA A 192 15.42 13.42 43.20
N VAL A 193 16.50 14.18 42.91
CA VAL A 193 17.40 13.93 41.79
C VAL A 193 18.20 12.65 42.02
N LEU A 194 18.02 11.66 41.16
CA LEU A 194 18.76 10.40 41.17
C LEU A 194 20.10 10.51 40.44
N GLY A 195 20.11 11.31 39.36
CA GLY A 195 21.29 11.54 38.55
C GLY A 195 21.05 12.55 37.42
N THR A 196 22.16 13.03 36.85
CA THR A 196 22.14 13.91 35.67
C THR A 196 23.30 13.52 34.76
N VAL A 197 23.07 13.54 33.45
CA VAL A 197 24.10 13.39 32.42
C VAL A 197 23.90 14.48 31.38
N GLN A 198 24.98 15.05 30.87
CA GLN A 198 24.98 16.15 29.93
C GLN A 198 25.88 15.82 28.75
N LYS A 199 25.45 16.16 27.57
CA LYS A 199 26.23 16.15 26.34
C LYS A 199 26.25 17.56 25.77
N ASP A 200 27.43 18.11 25.65
CA ASP A 200 27.72 19.36 24.97
C ASP A 200 27.98 19.10 23.47
N ASP A 201 28.09 20.14 22.67
CA ASP A 201 28.46 20.11 21.26
C ASP A 201 27.51 19.29 20.35
N VAL A 202 26.22 19.15 20.71
CA VAL A 202 25.23 18.51 19.84
C VAL A 202 24.91 19.47 18.69
N ARG A 203 25.19 19.02 17.47
CA ARG A 203 24.98 19.84 16.27
C ARG A 203 23.48 20.10 16.03
N PRO A 204 23.09 21.31 15.56
CA PRO A 204 21.69 21.67 15.32
C PRO A 204 20.92 20.66 14.47
N GLY A 205 21.52 20.11 13.42
CA GLY A 205 20.90 19.13 12.53
C GLY A 205 20.57 17.78 13.20
N GLN A 206 21.18 17.45 14.33
CA GLN A 206 20.83 16.26 15.14
C GLN A 206 19.55 16.48 15.96
N LEU A 207 19.10 17.73 16.08
CA LEU A 207 17.90 18.13 16.80
C LEU A 207 16.83 18.65 15.83
N VAL A 208 16.68 18.00 14.67
CA VAL A 208 15.63 18.26 13.68
C VAL A 208 14.93 16.94 13.40
N GLY A 209 13.60 16.90 13.45
CA GLY A 209 12.83 15.69 13.10
C GLY A 209 11.95 15.18 14.24
N ASN A 210 11.60 13.90 14.19
CA ASN A 210 10.60 13.31 15.07
C ASN A 210 11.12 13.12 16.51
N LEU A 211 10.14 13.04 17.42
CA LEU A 211 10.33 12.70 18.83
C LEU A 211 9.73 11.32 19.10
N ALA A 212 10.42 10.49 19.89
CA ALA A 212 9.90 9.18 20.27
C ALA A 212 10.30 8.79 21.70
N LEU A 213 9.47 7.93 22.31
CA LEU A 213 9.81 7.11 23.46
C LEU A 213 10.40 5.80 22.97
N VAL A 214 11.41 5.28 23.67
CA VAL A 214 12.12 4.06 23.28
C VAL A 214 12.16 3.06 24.44
N CYS A 215 11.85 1.80 24.15
CA CYS A 215 12.09 0.65 25.01
C CYS A 215 12.91 -0.35 24.19
N ASN A 216 14.23 -0.34 24.38
CA ASN A 216 15.17 -1.05 23.53
C ASN A 216 15.93 -2.11 24.36
N PHE A 217 15.26 -3.25 24.59
CA PHE A 217 15.82 -4.37 25.35
C PHE A 217 15.78 -5.64 24.49
N GLY A 218 16.79 -6.47 24.67
CA GLY A 218 16.95 -7.72 23.94
C GLY A 218 18.00 -7.61 22.82
N ASN A 219 18.50 -8.75 22.39
CA ASN A 219 19.43 -8.83 21.27
C ASN A 219 18.67 -8.52 19.96
N ALA A 220 19.28 -7.74 19.10
CA ALA A 220 18.85 -7.61 17.73
C ALA A 220 19.05 -8.97 17.04
N SER A 221 18.08 -9.84 17.17
CA SER A 221 18.08 -11.12 16.45
C SER A 221 17.81 -10.86 14.98
N ALA A 222 18.61 -11.45 14.11
CA ALA A 222 18.32 -11.49 12.69
C ALA A 222 16.90 -12.08 12.46
N PRO A 223 16.13 -11.63 11.48
CA PRO A 223 14.82 -12.16 11.18
C PRO A 223 14.92 -13.70 10.99
N GLY A 224 14.13 -14.46 11.78
CA GLY A 224 14.05 -15.92 11.66
C GLY A 224 14.95 -16.74 12.60
N ALA A 225 15.72 -16.13 13.47
CA ALA A 225 16.49 -16.89 14.46
C ALA A 225 15.66 -17.13 15.75
N GLU A 226 15.41 -18.38 16.08
CA GLU A 226 14.94 -18.78 17.41
C GLU A 226 16.07 -18.54 18.42
N SER A 227 16.00 -17.38 19.14
CA SER A 227 16.95 -17.12 20.22
C SER A 227 16.41 -17.66 21.55
N LYS A 228 17.26 -18.28 22.34
CA LYS A 228 16.95 -18.59 23.74
C LYS A 228 16.52 -17.28 24.43
N PRO A 229 15.50 -17.32 25.31
CA PRO A 229 15.08 -16.12 26.03
C PRO A 229 16.25 -15.60 26.87
N ALA A 230 16.81 -14.46 26.46
CA ALA A 230 17.73 -13.71 27.28
C ALA A 230 16.94 -12.98 28.38
N PRO A 231 17.56 -12.66 29.53
CA PRO A 231 16.97 -11.75 30.50
C PRO A 231 16.51 -10.48 29.83
N ALA A 232 15.25 -10.08 30.05
CA ALA A 232 14.64 -9.04 29.25
C ALA A 232 13.74 -8.15 30.10
N ALA A 233 13.87 -6.83 29.97
CA ALA A 233 13.07 -5.85 30.65
C ALA A 233 12.06 -5.20 29.70
N THR A 234 10.87 -4.87 30.22
CA THR A 234 9.90 -4.04 29.55
C THR A 234 9.44 -2.93 30.49
N PHE A 235 9.09 -1.80 29.91
CA PHE A 235 8.76 -0.60 30.67
C PHE A 235 7.39 -0.05 30.30
N TRP A 236 6.79 0.62 31.28
CA TRP A 236 5.63 1.49 31.06
C TRP A 236 6.07 2.96 31.01
N PHE A 237 5.25 3.80 30.35
CA PHE A 237 5.41 5.24 30.24
C PHE A 237 4.09 5.94 30.55
N ALA A 238 4.18 7.08 31.27
CA ALA A 238 3.06 7.93 31.60
C ALA A 238 3.46 9.40 31.59
N ASP A 239 2.49 10.30 31.56
CA ASP A 239 2.69 11.75 31.67
C ASP A 239 3.77 12.29 30.73
N TRP A 240 3.75 11.89 29.44
CA TRP A 240 4.68 12.44 28.45
C TRP A 240 4.33 13.90 28.15
N ASN A 241 5.24 14.80 28.48
CA ASN A 241 5.13 16.23 28.21
C ASN A 241 6.23 16.64 27.20
N VAL A 242 5.89 17.55 26.28
CA VAL A 242 6.80 18.13 25.31
C VAL A 242 6.51 19.60 25.15
N SER A 243 7.53 20.46 25.29
CA SER A 243 7.45 21.91 25.13
C SER A 243 8.77 22.50 24.65
N GLY A 244 8.76 23.78 24.35
CA GLY A 244 9.96 24.53 23.97
C GLY A 244 9.82 25.25 22.64
N SER A 245 10.65 26.28 22.44
CA SER A 245 10.57 27.12 21.24
C SER A 245 11.09 26.43 19.97
N LYS A 246 11.77 25.28 20.08
CA LYS A 246 12.22 24.45 18.96
C LYS A 246 11.16 23.44 18.50
N VAL A 247 10.05 23.29 19.23
CA VAL A 247 8.98 22.34 18.92
C VAL A 247 7.94 22.98 18.04
N ASP A 248 7.61 22.34 16.90
CA ASP A 248 6.50 22.68 16.03
C ASP A 248 5.27 21.80 16.33
N ALA A 249 4.08 22.40 16.25
CA ALA A 249 2.81 21.69 16.30
C ALA A 249 2.31 21.36 14.88
N HIS A 250 1.85 20.12 14.73
CA HIS A 250 1.30 19.55 13.51
C HIS A 250 0.05 18.73 13.85
N ASP A 251 -0.97 19.36 14.41
CA ASP A 251 -2.18 18.68 14.87
C ASP A 251 -2.94 17.97 13.72
N ASP A 252 -2.71 18.39 12.48
CA ASP A 252 -3.19 17.78 11.24
C ASP A 252 -2.54 16.42 10.91
N ARG A 253 -1.43 16.07 11.54
CA ARG A 253 -0.72 14.79 11.33
C ARG A 253 -1.27 13.64 12.15
N GLY A 254 -2.25 13.86 12.99
CA GLY A 254 -2.91 12.79 13.74
C GLY A 254 -3.39 11.66 12.83
N PHE A 255 -3.25 10.41 13.28
CA PHE A 255 -3.64 9.22 12.54
C PHE A 255 -4.67 8.38 13.32
N GLY A 256 -5.92 8.56 12.97
CA GLY A 256 -7.07 7.91 13.60
C GLY A 256 -7.92 8.85 14.46
N PRO A 257 -9.00 8.32 15.08
CA PRO A 257 -9.44 6.92 15.10
C PRO A 257 -10.02 6.37 13.80
N ILE A 258 -10.39 7.20 12.82
CA ILE A 258 -10.74 6.75 11.47
C ILE A 258 -9.47 6.90 10.62
N LEU A 259 -8.84 5.80 10.23
CA LEU A 259 -7.52 5.82 9.60
C LEU A 259 -7.60 6.21 8.13
N PHE A 260 -8.54 5.62 7.40
CA PHE A 260 -8.83 5.87 5.98
C PHE A 260 -10.15 5.20 5.57
N SER A 261 -10.55 5.47 4.33
CA SER A 261 -11.70 4.83 3.69
C SER A 261 -11.40 4.45 2.24
N GLN A 262 -12.11 3.43 1.77
CA GLN A 262 -12.15 2.98 0.39
C GLN A 262 -13.62 2.78 -0.01
N TYR A 263 -13.94 2.96 -1.29
CA TYR A 263 -15.29 2.73 -1.78
C TYR A 263 -15.34 2.25 -3.23
N THR A 264 -16.44 1.63 -3.59
CA THR A 264 -16.89 1.44 -4.97
C THR A 264 -18.31 1.94 -5.13
N LEU A 265 -18.63 2.38 -6.36
CA LEU A 265 -19.96 2.79 -6.77
C LEU A 265 -20.30 2.11 -8.07
N GLY A 266 -21.37 1.33 -8.10
CA GLY A 266 -21.82 0.64 -9.31
C GLY A 266 -23.31 0.29 -9.25
N GLY A 267 -24.04 0.53 -10.34
CA GLY A 267 -25.46 0.20 -10.40
C GLY A 267 -26.32 0.86 -9.32
N GLY A 268 -25.98 2.06 -8.90
CA GLY A 268 -26.71 2.77 -7.83
C GLY A 268 -26.48 2.19 -6.42
N VAL A 269 -25.44 1.37 -6.22
CA VAL A 269 -25.05 0.85 -4.91
C VAL A 269 -23.70 1.43 -4.52
N LEU A 270 -23.65 2.12 -3.39
CA LEU A 270 -22.39 2.51 -2.75
C LEU A 270 -21.97 1.41 -1.76
N LYS A 271 -20.74 0.94 -1.92
CA LYS A 271 -20.05 0.12 -0.92
C LYS A 271 -18.88 0.93 -0.39
N LEU A 272 -18.79 1.13 0.93
CA LEU A 272 -17.73 1.92 1.55
C LEU A 272 -17.23 1.22 2.81
N THR A 273 -15.91 1.19 2.99
CA THR A 273 -15.27 0.67 4.20
C THR A 273 -14.54 1.78 4.93
N ALA A 274 -14.83 1.91 6.23
CA ALA A 274 -14.02 2.66 7.18
C ALA A 274 -13.01 1.73 7.83
N GLN A 275 -11.72 2.05 7.79
CA GLN A 275 -10.70 1.33 8.52
C GLN A 275 -10.45 2.00 9.86
N MET A 276 -10.58 1.22 10.93
CA MET A 276 -10.37 1.65 12.31
C MET A 276 -9.10 1.00 12.89
N PRO A 277 -8.47 1.58 13.93
CA PRO A 277 -7.38 0.96 14.67
C PRO A 277 -7.89 -0.14 15.61
N PRO A 278 -7.00 -0.89 16.28
CA PRO A 278 -7.39 -1.87 17.30
C PRO A 278 -7.86 -1.19 18.59
N LEU A 279 -9.11 -0.77 18.58
CA LEU A 279 -9.85 -0.22 19.70
C LEU A 279 -10.05 -1.26 20.81
N GLY A 280 -10.22 -0.82 22.05
CA GLY A 280 -10.49 -1.66 23.20
C GLY A 280 -11.98 -2.00 23.35
N ALA A 281 -12.30 -2.94 24.24
CA ALA A 281 -13.67 -3.38 24.47
C ALA A 281 -14.58 -2.29 25.07
N ARG A 282 -13.99 -1.28 25.73
CA ARG A 282 -14.73 -0.14 26.30
C ARG A 282 -14.88 1.04 25.35
N ASP A 283 -14.18 1.04 24.21
CA ASP A 283 -14.37 2.05 23.19
C ASP A 283 -15.69 1.81 22.45
N PRO A 284 -16.39 2.84 21.94
CA PRO A 284 -17.53 2.66 21.05
C PRO A 284 -17.19 1.77 19.85
N GLN A 285 -18.12 0.87 19.50
CA GLN A 285 -17.89 -0.15 18.47
C GLN A 285 -18.66 0.14 17.17
N THR A 286 -19.07 1.40 16.94
CA THR A 286 -19.85 1.79 15.76
C THR A 286 -19.26 3.01 15.07
N VAL A 287 -19.40 3.07 13.74
CA VAL A 287 -19.04 4.21 12.88
C VAL A 287 -20.30 4.68 12.16
N ARG A 288 -20.51 6.00 12.09
CA ARG A 288 -21.62 6.60 11.39
C ARG A 288 -21.16 7.13 10.02
N LEU A 289 -21.94 6.83 8.98
CA LEU A 289 -21.78 7.44 7.67
C LEU A 289 -22.75 8.62 7.56
N GLN A 290 -22.21 9.79 7.28
CA GLN A 290 -22.97 11.02 7.11
C GLN A 290 -22.78 11.59 5.71
N ILE A 291 -23.81 12.20 5.15
CA ILE A 291 -23.74 12.95 3.89
C ILE A 291 -24.09 14.40 4.10
N ARG A 292 -23.49 15.27 3.30
CA ARG A 292 -23.76 16.71 3.35
C ARG A 292 -25.03 17.03 2.57
N LYS A 293 -25.99 17.67 3.25
CA LYS A 293 -27.21 18.22 2.66
C LYS A 293 -27.25 19.75 2.89
N GLY A 294 -26.94 20.51 1.84
CA GLY A 294 -26.73 21.94 2.00
C GLY A 294 -25.54 22.24 2.91
N THR A 295 -25.81 22.88 4.07
CA THR A 295 -24.80 23.22 5.08
C THR A 295 -24.74 22.20 6.22
N THR A 296 -25.66 21.24 6.29
CA THR A 296 -25.76 20.29 7.40
C THR A 296 -25.27 18.89 7.02
N TRP A 297 -24.90 18.11 8.04
CA TRP A 297 -24.55 16.70 7.91
C TRP A 297 -25.70 15.82 8.43
N SER A 298 -26.09 14.82 7.68
CA SER A 298 -27.13 13.88 8.04
C SER A 298 -26.56 12.47 8.09
N THR A 299 -26.74 11.77 9.21
CA THR A 299 -26.43 10.34 9.33
C THR A 299 -27.39 9.54 8.44
N ILE A 300 -26.85 8.69 7.59
CA ILE A 300 -27.64 7.82 6.69
C ILE A 300 -27.47 6.35 6.99
N ALA A 301 -26.40 5.98 7.70
CA ALA A 301 -26.13 4.62 8.15
C ALA A 301 -25.20 4.63 9.37
N GLU A 302 -25.26 3.54 10.13
CA GLU A 302 -24.36 3.24 11.25
C GLU A 302 -23.98 1.76 11.14
N GLU A 303 -22.68 1.44 11.27
CA GLU A 303 -22.17 0.08 11.10
C GLU A 303 -21.22 -0.28 12.25
N HIS A 304 -21.29 -1.55 12.64
CA HIS A 304 -20.39 -2.11 13.65
C HIS A 304 -18.99 -2.33 13.12
N ILE A 305 -17.99 -2.08 13.96
CA ILE A 305 -16.58 -2.37 13.69
C ILE A 305 -16.35 -3.87 13.86
N HIS A 306 -15.89 -4.53 12.80
CA HIS A 306 -15.54 -5.95 12.84
C HIS A 306 -14.39 -6.19 13.84
N PRO A 307 -14.54 -7.10 14.82
CA PRO A 307 -13.63 -7.22 15.96
C PRO A 307 -12.18 -7.60 15.58
N ALA A 308 -11.96 -8.34 14.50
CA ALA A 308 -10.62 -8.73 14.06
C ALA A 308 -10.09 -7.79 12.97
N ALA A 309 -10.84 -7.55 11.88
CA ALA A 309 -10.40 -6.74 10.75
C ALA A 309 -10.42 -5.23 11.02
N ARG A 310 -11.10 -4.80 12.08
CA ARG A 310 -11.26 -3.38 12.45
C ARG A 310 -11.87 -2.53 11.33
N THR A 311 -12.76 -3.11 10.54
CA THR A 311 -13.48 -2.45 9.45
C THR A 311 -14.93 -2.24 9.82
N ALA A 312 -15.51 -1.08 9.43
CA ALA A 312 -16.96 -0.89 9.36
C ALA A 312 -17.36 -0.76 7.89
N GLY A 313 -18.19 -1.69 7.41
CA GLY A 313 -18.53 -1.84 6.00
C GLY A 313 -19.94 -1.40 5.71
N PHE A 314 -20.10 -0.31 4.96
CA PHE A 314 -21.39 0.25 4.57
C PHE A 314 -21.83 -0.27 3.19
N ARG A 315 -23.09 -0.67 3.08
CA ARG A 315 -23.76 -0.98 1.82
C ARG A 315 -25.01 -0.12 1.70
N ILE A 316 -24.98 0.88 0.82
CA ILE A 316 -26.07 1.84 0.64
C ILE A 316 -26.72 1.58 -0.73
N PRO A 317 -27.87 0.90 -0.78
CA PRO A 317 -28.63 0.72 -2.02
C PRO A 317 -29.33 2.01 -2.42
N LYS A 318 -29.63 2.17 -3.71
CA LYS A 318 -30.30 3.35 -4.28
C LYS A 318 -29.54 4.66 -4.00
N TRP A 319 -28.20 4.57 -4.05
CA TRP A 319 -27.34 5.74 -4.00
C TRP A 319 -27.58 6.63 -5.23
N ASN A 320 -27.58 7.96 -5.04
CA ASN A 320 -27.63 8.88 -6.17
C ASN A 320 -26.25 8.94 -6.84
N ASP A 321 -26.07 8.15 -7.87
CA ASP A 321 -24.83 8.02 -8.64
C ASP A 321 -24.67 9.07 -9.76
N ARG A 322 -25.60 10.04 -9.87
CA ARG A 322 -25.59 11.06 -10.93
C ARG A 322 -24.89 12.36 -10.52
N GLN A 323 -24.49 12.49 -9.25
CA GLN A 323 -23.82 13.68 -8.72
C GLN A 323 -22.76 13.29 -7.69
N ASP A 324 -21.76 14.15 -7.55
CA ASP A 324 -20.78 14.03 -6.48
C ASP A 324 -21.45 14.30 -5.13
N VAL A 325 -21.20 13.45 -4.14
CA VAL A 325 -21.77 13.55 -2.80
C VAL A 325 -20.66 13.66 -1.77
N ARG A 326 -20.59 14.81 -1.08
CA ARG A 326 -19.70 14.94 0.09
C ARG A 326 -20.19 14.04 1.20
N TYR A 327 -19.29 13.20 1.71
CA TYR A 327 -19.55 12.35 2.86
C TYR A 327 -18.54 12.58 3.96
N ARG A 328 -18.89 12.14 5.15
CA ARG A 328 -17.93 11.92 6.23
C ARG A 328 -18.28 10.69 7.03
N LEU A 329 -17.24 10.03 7.49
CA LEU A 329 -17.33 9.04 8.56
C LEU A 329 -17.18 9.77 9.88
N ALA A 330 -17.96 9.42 10.86
CA ALA A 330 -17.95 10.05 12.18
C ALA A 330 -17.82 8.97 13.26
N TYR A 331 -16.92 9.22 14.21
CA TYR A 331 -16.67 8.33 15.34
C TYR A 331 -16.52 9.13 16.63
N THR A 332 -17.19 8.69 17.70
CA THR A 332 -17.11 9.31 19.01
C THR A 332 -16.07 8.58 19.86
N LEU A 333 -14.93 9.19 20.09
CA LEU A 333 -13.91 8.67 21.00
C LEU A 333 -14.30 9.04 22.45
N THR A 334 -14.35 8.05 23.35
CA THR A 334 -14.70 8.24 24.75
C THR A 334 -13.51 8.06 25.67
N PHE A 335 -13.53 8.77 26.80
CA PHE A 335 -12.50 8.73 27.82
C PHE A 335 -13.08 8.24 29.15
N THR A 336 -12.24 7.66 30.02
CA THR A 336 -12.64 7.11 31.32
C THR A 336 -13.15 8.16 32.28
N ASN A 337 -12.82 9.43 32.07
CA ASN A 337 -13.33 10.56 32.86
C ASN A 337 -14.68 11.11 32.36
N GLY A 338 -15.37 10.42 31.45
CA GLY A 338 -16.66 10.81 30.89
C GLY A 338 -16.60 11.84 29.73
N ARG A 339 -15.43 12.35 29.40
CA ARG A 339 -15.26 13.20 28.21
C ARG A 339 -15.45 12.39 26.94
N SER A 340 -15.91 13.03 25.88
CA SER A 340 -15.94 12.45 24.52
C SER A 340 -15.49 13.46 23.48
N GLU A 341 -14.95 12.97 22.37
CA GLU A 341 -14.50 13.78 21.22
C GLU A 341 -15.04 13.18 19.93
N GLU A 342 -15.63 14.04 19.11
CA GLU A 342 -16.08 13.65 17.77
C GLU A 342 -14.92 13.75 16.78
N HIS A 343 -14.65 12.67 16.06
CA HIS A 343 -13.66 12.59 15.02
C HIS A 343 -14.32 12.36 13.65
N PHE A 344 -13.79 13.01 12.63
CA PHE A 344 -14.34 12.95 11.29
C PHE A 344 -13.26 12.60 10.26
N TRP A 345 -13.66 11.81 9.27
CA TRP A 345 -12.90 11.57 8.05
C TRP A 345 -13.78 11.92 6.86
N GLU A 346 -13.43 12.98 6.13
CA GLU A 346 -14.24 13.54 5.06
C GLU A 346 -13.72 13.15 3.68
N GLY A 347 -14.63 12.95 2.73
CA GLY A 347 -14.33 12.67 1.34
C GLY A 347 -15.51 12.97 0.42
N THR A 348 -15.35 12.59 -0.83
CA THR A 348 -16.38 12.72 -1.88
C THR A 348 -16.59 11.38 -2.56
N VAL A 349 -17.82 10.87 -2.52
CA VAL A 349 -18.21 9.82 -3.45
C VAL A 349 -18.46 10.50 -4.79
N ARG A 350 -17.57 10.26 -5.76
CA ARG A 350 -17.72 10.79 -7.12
C ARG A 350 -18.91 10.12 -7.81
N ARG A 351 -19.61 10.86 -8.66
CA ARG A 351 -20.66 10.31 -9.50
C ARG A 351 -20.13 9.24 -10.43
N ASP A 352 -20.99 8.36 -10.89
CA ASP A 352 -20.65 7.47 -12.01
C ASP A 352 -20.49 8.30 -13.29
N PRO A 353 -19.26 8.33 -13.90
CA PRO A 353 -18.94 9.20 -15.04
C PRO A 353 -19.45 8.62 -16.38
N VAL A 354 -20.71 8.22 -16.43
CA VAL A 354 -21.32 7.56 -17.62
C VAL A 354 -21.22 8.42 -18.89
N ASP A 355 -21.22 9.74 -18.76
CA ASP A 355 -21.12 10.74 -19.82
C ASP A 355 -19.68 11.14 -20.18
N LYS A 356 -18.69 10.77 -19.36
CA LYS A 356 -17.27 11.05 -19.65
C LYS A 356 -16.80 10.18 -20.81
N PRO A 357 -16.20 10.75 -21.88
CA PRO A 357 -15.82 9.97 -23.05
C PRO A 357 -14.68 8.98 -22.78
N VAL A 358 -13.76 9.32 -21.91
CA VAL A 358 -12.59 8.50 -21.56
C VAL A 358 -12.60 8.19 -20.08
N ILE A 359 -12.56 6.93 -19.72
CA ILE A 359 -12.40 6.45 -18.34
C ILE A 359 -10.95 6.05 -18.11
N THR A 360 -10.35 6.59 -17.06
CA THR A 360 -8.95 6.36 -16.70
C THR A 360 -8.87 5.44 -15.49
N VAL A 361 -8.17 4.32 -15.63
CA VAL A 361 -7.90 3.36 -14.55
C VAL A 361 -6.42 3.37 -14.24
N ALA A 362 -6.05 3.60 -12.99
CA ALA A 362 -4.67 3.44 -12.53
C ALA A 362 -4.45 2.01 -12.06
N ASP A 363 -3.31 1.43 -12.42
CA ASP A 363 -2.84 0.14 -11.94
C ASP A 363 -1.72 0.34 -10.92
N VAL A 364 -1.86 -0.27 -9.74
CA VAL A 364 -0.96 -0.11 -8.60
C VAL A 364 -0.70 -1.47 -7.96
N SER A 365 0.56 -1.93 -7.97
CA SER A 365 0.93 -3.22 -7.37
C SER A 365 2.35 -3.20 -6.81
N CYS A 366 2.70 -4.21 -6.01
CA CYS A 366 4.07 -4.54 -5.63
C CYS A 366 4.77 -3.36 -4.94
N ASN A 367 4.35 -3.05 -3.72
CA ASN A 367 4.79 -1.88 -2.97
C ASN A 367 5.60 -2.26 -1.74
N THR A 368 6.94 -2.34 -1.84
CA THR A 368 7.81 -2.46 -0.67
C THR A 368 7.86 -1.14 0.11
N HIS A 369 8.33 -1.17 1.36
CA HIS A 369 8.30 0.01 2.23
C HIS A 369 9.47 1.00 2.06
N GLN A 370 10.48 0.73 1.17
CA GLN A 370 11.69 1.54 1.10
C GLN A 370 11.43 3.03 0.81
N ALA A 371 10.45 3.31 -0.04
CA ALA A 371 10.05 4.70 -0.36
C ALA A 371 8.81 5.18 0.40
N PHE A 372 8.40 4.46 1.46
CA PHE A 372 7.24 4.89 2.27
C PHE A 372 7.40 6.36 2.72
N PRO A 373 6.37 7.20 2.55
CA PRO A 373 5.01 6.91 2.08
C PRO A 373 4.78 7.16 0.55
N ASN A 374 5.78 7.05 -0.29
CA ASN A 374 5.70 7.23 -1.75
C ASN A 374 5.08 8.59 -2.16
N ALA A 375 5.45 9.67 -1.48
CA ALA A 375 4.77 10.96 -1.59
C ALA A 375 4.77 11.53 -3.03
N GLU A 376 5.87 11.40 -3.76
CA GLU A 376 5.99 11.85 -5.15
C GLU A 376 5.13 11.01 -6.10
N TYR A 377 5.07 9.70 -5.86
CA TYR A 377 4.20 8.80 -6.62
C TYR A 377 2.73 9.17 -6.44
N VAL A 378 2.30 9.36 -5.18
CA VAL A 378 0.92 9.77 -4.84
C VAL A 378 0.58 11.13 -5.45
N ALA A 379 1.51 12.10 -5.42
CA ALA A 379 1.33 13.41 -6.03
C ALA A 379 1.20 13.32 -7.56
N SER A 380 1.98 12.47 -8.22
CA SER A 380 1.90 12.22 -9.66
C SER A 380 0.59 11.52 -10.02
N MET A 381 0.16 10.53 -9.23
CA MET A 381 -1.14 9.87 -9.39
C MET A 381 -2.31 10.87 -9.24
N ALA A 382 -2.22 11.79 -8.29
CA ALA A 382 -3.23 12.84 -8.11
C ALA A 382 -3.34 13.77 -9.33
N LYS A 383 -2.22 14.07 -10.01
CA LYS A 383 -2.20 14.87 -11.26
C LYS A 383 -2.81 14.10 -12.44
N LEU A 384 -2.63 12.79 -12.52
CA LEU A 384 -3.26 11.93 -13.53
C LEU A 384 -4.78 11.81 -13.34
N ASP A 385 -5.25 12.03 -12.12
CA ASP A 385 -6.65 12.02 -11.69
C ASP A 385 -7.47 10.83 -12.24
N PRO A 386 -7.10 9.58 -11.90
CA PRO A 386 -7.82 8.42 -12.38
C PRO A 386 -9.27 8.39 -11.88
N ASP A 387 -10.15 7.81 -12.68
CA ASP A 387 -11.54 7.56 -12.31
C ASP A 387 -11.70 6.36 -11.38
N LEU A 388 -10.82 5.36 -11.53
CA LEU A 388 -10.76 4.15 -10.71
C LEU A 388 -9.30 3.82 -10.41
N ILE A 389 -9.02 3.37 -9.19
CA ILE A 389 -7.70 2.84 -8.81
C ILE A 389 -7.82 1.33 -8.60
N ALA A 390 -7.05 0.55 -9.35
CA ALA A 390 -6.93 -0.88 -9.19
C ALA A 390 -5.63 -1.20 -8.43
N PHE A 391 -5.75 -1.65 -7.18
CA PHE A 391 -4.67 -2.23 -6.41
C PHE A 391 -4.62 -3.73 -6.71
N THR A 392 -3.74 -4.12 -7.63
CA THR A 392 -3.72 -5.46 -8.24
C THR A 392 -2.86 -6.47 -7.50
N GLY A 393 -2.55 -6.21 -6.24
CA GLY A 393 -1.86 -7.14 -5.35
C GLY A 393 -0.56 -6.59 -4.78
N ASP A 394 -0.01 -7.29 -3.80
CA ASP A 394 1.20 -6.91 -3.08
C ASP A 394 1.11 -5.48 -2.52
N GLN A 395 0.04 -5.21 -1.78
CA GLN A 395 -0.18 -3.90 -1.18
C GLN A 395 0.97 -3.53 -0.25
N PHE A 396 1.62 -4.54 0.31
CA PHE A 396 2.85 -4.51 1.08
C PHE A 396 3.49 -5.91 1.09
N TYR A 397 4.72 -5.99 1.58
CA TYR A 397 5.45 -7.25 1.77
C TYR A 397 5.52 -7.59 3.26
N GLU A 398 5.81 -8.85 3.60
CA GLU A 398 5.84 -9.34 4.99
C GLU A 398 6.80 -8.53 5.88
N SER A 399 7.92 -8.06 5.30
CA SER A 399 8.93 -7.26 6.01
C SER A 399 8.58 -5.78 6.14
N SER A 400 7.44 -5.32 5.58
CA SER A 400 7.08 -3.91 5.56
C SER A 400 7.02 -3.29 6.95
N GLY A 401 7.65 -2.10 7.09
CA GLY A 401 7.78 -1.40 8.35
C GLY A 401 8.85 -1.95 9.30
N GLY A 402 9.64 -2.93 8.88
CA GLY A 402 10.62 -3.62 9.75
C GLY A 402 9.96 -4.52 10.79
N TYR A 403 10.69 -4.91 11.82
CA TYR A 403 10.22 -5.68 12.98
C TYR A 403 9.77 -7.13 12.70
N GLY A 404 10.13 -7.70 11.55
CA GLY A 404 9.87 -9.10 11.21
C GLY A 404 8.41 -9.41 10.88
N VAL A 405 8.07 -10.70 11.00
CA VAL A 405 6.76 -11.27 10.65
C VAL A 405 6.25 -12.10 11.81
N ILE A 406 5.04 -11.87 12.25
CA ILE A 406 4.37 -12.70 13.25
C ILE A 406 3.34 -13.61 12.57
N ARG A 407 3.49 -14.91 12.74
CA ARG A 407 2.54 -15.91 12.23
C ARG A 407 1.69 -16.53 13.33
N THR A 408 2.21 -16.56 14.55
CA THR A 408 1.56 -17.11 15.75
C THR A 408 1.91 -16.28 17.00
N PRO A 409 0.99 -16.13 17.96
CA PRO A 409 -0.43 -16.53 17.92
C PRO A 409 -1.23 -15.66 16.95
N VAL A 410 -2.40 -16.15 16.51
CA VAL A 410 -3.20 -15.53 15.43
C VAL A 410 -3.62 -14.10 15.74
N ASP A 411 -3.99 -13.80 16.99
CA ASP A 411 -4.37 -12.46 17.43
C ASP A 411 -3.24 -11.43 17.25
N LYS A 412 -2.00 -11.78 17.61
CA LYS A 412 -0.82 -10.94 17.37
C LYS A 412 -0.47 -10.85 15.87
N ALA A 413 -0.60 -11.96 15.14
CA ALA A 413 -0.39 -11.97 13.69
C ALA A 413 -1.39 -11.06 12.96
N ILE A 414 -2.64 -10.97 13.43
CA ILE A 414 -3.64 -10.03 12.90
C ILE A 414 -3.19 -8.58 13.13
N VAL A 415 -2.72 -8.22 14.31
CA VAL A 415 -2.26 -6.85 14.59
C VAL A 415 -0.98 -6.51 13.79
N ASP A 416 -0.08 -7.47 13.59
CA ASP A 416 1.09 -7.31 12.72
C ASP A 416 0.69 -7.04 11.25
N TYR A 417 -0.28 -7.80 10.72
CA TYR A 417 -0.88 -7.54 9.42
C TYR A 417 -1.51 -6.14 9.35
N LEU A 418 -2.37 -5.80 10.32
CA LEU A 418 -3.07 -4.52 10.34
C LEU A 418 -2.10 -3.33 10.36
N ARG A 419 -0.97 -3.42 11.06
CA ARG A 419 0.06 -2.38 11.06
C ARG A 419 0.58 -2.11 9.63
N LYS A 420 0.83 -3.13 8.84
CA LYS A 420 1.31 -3.02 7.45
C LYS A 420 0.21 -2.49 6.53
N TRP A 421 -1.02 -2.99 6.72
CA TRP A 421 -2.20 -2.48 6.04
C TRP A 421 -2.47 -1.00 6.34
N TYR A 422 -2.22 -0.55 7.58
CA TYR A 422 -2.34 0.86 7.95
C TYR A 422 -1.29 1.74 7.27
N MET A 423 -0.07 1.24 7.05
CA MET A 423 0.95 1.95 6.26
C MET A 423 0.49 2.09 4.81
N HIS A 424 -0.03 1.03 4.20
CA HIS A 424 -0.65 1.10 2.86
C HIS A 424 -1.76 2.15 2.85
N GLY A 425 -2.73 2.05 3.74
CA GLY A 425 -3.82 3.02 3.82
C GLY A 425 -3.34 4.45 4.01
N TRP A 426 -2.33 4.67 4.85
CA TRP A 426 -1.75 6.01 5.06
C TRP A 426 -1.10 6.60 3.81
N THR A 427 -0.51 5.75 2.98
CA THR A 427 0.04 6.16 1.67
C THR A 427 -1.07 6.68 0.75
N TRP A 428 -2.19 5.96 0.66
CA TRP A 428 -3.19 6.17 -0.40
C TRP A 428 -4.45 6.93 0.04
N ARG A 429 -4.66 7.16 1.35
CA ARG A 429 -5.91 7.66 1.93
C ARG A 429 -6.46 8.93 1.29
N GLU A 430 -5.59 9.84 0.85
CA GLU A 430 -6.00 11.11 0.23
C GLU A 430 -6.55 10.91 -1.20
N LEU A 431 -6.20 9.80 -1.84
CA LEU A 431 -6.74 9.42 -3.15
C LEU A 431 -8.01 8.59 -3.00
N THR A 432 -7.99 7.57 -2.14
CA THR A 432 -9.07 6.59 -2.01
C THR A 432 -10.33 7.14 -1.33
N ARG A 433 -10.22 8.21 -0.52
CA ARG A 433 -11.39 8.88 0.04
C ARG A 433 -12.27 9.57 -1.01
N ASP A 434 -11.67 9.98 -2.15
CA ASP A 434 -12.33 10.75 -3.19
C ASP A 434 -12.43 10.00 -4.53
N ARG A 435 -11.90 8.76 -4.62
CA ARG A 435 -11.92 7.93 -5.84
C ARG A 435 -12.29 6.51 -5.52
N PRO A 436 -13.15 5.87 -6.31
CA PRO A 436 -13.41 4.45 -6.15
C PRO A 436 -12.13 3.66 -6.36
N SER A 437 -11.99 2.57 -5.63
CA SER A 437 -10.86 1.65 -5.75
C SER A 437 -11.29 0.20 -5.61
N VAL A 438 -10.50 -0.70 -6.18
CA VAL A 438 -10.57 -2.14 -5.93
C VAL A 438 -9.21 -2.61 -5.44
N SER A 439 -9.18 -3.59 -4.53
CA SER A 439 -7.95 -4.14 -3.97
C SER A 439 -8.02 -5.67 -4.02
N LEU A 440 -6.98 -6.29 -4.57
CA LEU A 440 -6.90 -7.74 -4.71
C LEU A 440 -5.77 -8.27 -3.83
N PRO A 441 -6.03 -9.11 -2.83
CA PRO A 441 -4.97 -9.78 -2.11
C PRO A 441 -4.14 -10.68 -3.03
N ASP A 442 -2.81 -10.55 -3.01
CA ASP A 442 -1.89 -11.45 -3.69
C ASP A 442 -1.08 -12.25 -2.67
N ASP A 443 -0.01 -12.89 -3.07
CA ASP A 443 0.79 -13.81 -2.25
C ASP A 443 1.44 -13.10 -1.05
N HIS A 444 2.08 -11.97 -1.22
CA HIS A 444 2.69 -11.25 -0.11
C HIS A 444 1.66 -10.66 0.87
N ASP A 445 0.45 -10.31 0.40
CA ASP A 445 -0.64 -9.87 1.27
C ASP A 445 -1.08 -10.97 2.25
N VAL A 446 -0.90 -12.24 1.87
CA VAL A 446 -1.20 -13.40 2.72
C VAL A 446 0.05 -14.05 3.33
N TYR A 447 1.17 -13.33 3.34
CA TYR A 447 2.45 -13.74 3.94
C TYR A 447 3.07 -14.99 3.30
N GLN A 448 2.99 -15.07 1.97
CA GLN A 448 3.63 -16.10 1.15
C GLN A 448 4.43 -15.45 0.03
N GLY A 449 5.50 -16.07 -0.40
CA GLY A 449 6.32 -15.57 -1.52
C GLY A 449 5.79 -16.00 -2.89
N ASN A 450 4.86 -16.96 -2.93
CA ASN A 450 4.03 -17.36 -4.05
C ASN A 450 2.73 -17.95 -3.48
N LEU A 451 1.61 -17.80 -4.19
CA LEU A 451 0.32 -18.32 -3.72
C LEU A 451 -0.36 -19.21 -4.77
N TRP A 452 -0.45 -20.46 -4.43
CA TRP A 452 -1.32 -21.45 -5.06
C TRP A 452 -2.38 -21.86 -4.04
N GLY A 453 -3.53 -21.16 -4.05
CA GLY A 453 -4.48 -21.18 -2.95
C GLY A 453 -5.27 -22.49 -2.78
N GLU A 454 -5.23 -23.43 -3.76
CA GLU A 454 -5.89 -24.74 -3.71
C GLU A 454 -7.36 -24.67 -3.22
N GLY A 455 -8.07 -23.57 -3.59
CA GLY A 455 -9.45 -23.34 -3.17
C GLY A 455 -9.62 -23.03 -1.68
N GLY A 456 -8.60 -22.55 -0.99
CA GLY A 456 -8.63 -22.21 0.43
C GLY A 456 -8.09 -23.29 1.37
N ASP A 457 -7.44 -24.30 0.86
CA ASP A 457 -6.82 -25.35 1.68
C ASP A 457 -5.65 -24.81 2.54
N ALA A 458 -5.27 -25.56 3.57
CA ALA A 458 -4.03 -25.31 4.29
C ALA A 458 -2.84 -25.84 3.48
N ARG A 459 -1.71 -25.16 3.57
CA ARG A 459 -0.45 -25.71 3.07
C ARG A 459 -0.14 -27.06 3.74
N LYS A 460 0.21 -28.04 2.94
CA LYS A 460 0.49 -29.42 3.43
C LYS A 460 1.96 -29.63 3.82
N THR A 461 2.86 -29.33 2.90
CA THR A 461 4.31 -29.57 3.04
C THR A 461 5.12 -28.33 2.71
N THR A 462 5.38 -28.12 1.45
CA THR A 462 6.10 -26.94 0.92
C THR A 462 5.12 -25.87 0.45
N GLN A 463 5.62 -24.72 0.09
CA GLN A 463 4.82 -23.68 -0.54
C GLN A 463 4.22 -24.15 -1.87
N GLU A 464 5.01 -24.90 -2.65
CA GLU A 464 4.65 -25.44 -3.97
C GLU A 464 3.59 -26.54 -3.93
N ALA A 465 3.34 -27.13 -2.77
CA ALA A 465 2.20 -28.05 -2.57
C ALA A 465 0.85 -27.29 -2.60
N GLY A 466 0.89 -25.98 -2.48
CA GLY A 466 -0.28 -25.11 -2.44
C GLY A 466 -0.96 -25.03 -1.07
N GLY A 467 -1.94 -24.15 -0.98
CA GLY A 467 -2.67 -23.82 0.23
C GLY A 467 -2.10 -22.60 0.99
N TYR A 468 -2.82 -22.17 2.02
CA TYR A 468 -2.44 -21.03 2.84
C TYR A 468 -1.59 -21.44 4.05
N ASP A 469 -0.52 -20.69 4.31
CA ASP A 469 0.32 -20.81 5.50
C ASP A 469 -0.41 -20.39 6.77
N MET A 470 -1.19 -19.32 6.64
CA MET A 470 -1.86 -18.66 7.75
C MET A 470 -3.21 -19.33 8.05
N ALA A 471 -3.65 -19.19 9.30
CA ALA A 471 -4.96 -19.67 9.74
C ALA A 471 -6.10 -18.98 8.96
N PRO A 472 -7.24 -19.66 8.71
CA PRO A 472 -8.37 -19.10 7.97
C PRO A 472 -8.89 -17.79 8.56
N GLU A 473 -8.90 -17.66 9.88
CA GLU A 473 -9.32 -16.45 10.60
C GLU A 473 -8.46 -15.25 10.20
N TRP A 474 -7.16 -15.45 10.07
CA TRP A 474 -6.21 -14.43 9.65
C TRP A 474 -6.39 -14.09 8.17
N VAL A 475 -6.49 -15.09 7.28
CA VAL A 475 -6.76 -14.90 5.84
C VAL A 475 -8.06 -14.13 5.64
N ASN A 476 -9.09 -14.42 6.43
CA ASN A 476 -10.36 -13.71 6.40
C ASN A 476 -10.23 -12.24 6.83
N VAL A 477 -9.28 -11.88 7.69
CA VAL A 477 -8.97 -10.48 7.99
C VAL A 477 -8.40 -9.79 6.77
N VAL A 478 -7.48 -10.42 6.03
CA VAL A 478 -6.92 -9.86 4.78
C VAL A 478 -8.04 -9.58 3.77
N TYR A 479 -8.88 -10.58 3.47
CA TYR A 479 -9.99 -10.38 2.53
C TYR A 479 -10.97 -9.30 3.01
N ARG A 480 -11.33 -9.26 4.30
CA ARG A 480 -12.23 -8.22 4.83
C ARG A 480 -11.66 -6.82 4.71
N THR A 481 -10.40 -6.61 5.04
CA THR A 481 -9.78 -5.29 4.94
C THR A 481 -9.69 -4.81 3.50
N GLN A 482 -9.39 -5.71 2.57
CA GLN A 482 -9.13 -5.36 1.18
C GLN A 482 -10.38 -5.38 0.28
N THR A 483 -11.42 -6.19 0.60
CA THR A 483 -12.53 -6.39 -0.34
C THR A 483 -13.92 -5.99 0.17
N THR A 484 -14.09 -5.57 1.44
CA THR A 484 -15.42 -5.22 1.98
C THR A 484 -16.10 -4.08 1.20
N HIS A 485 -15.34 -3.16 0.64
CA HIS A 485 -15.83 -2.04 -0.18
C HIS A 485 -16.08 -2.40 -1.65
N HIS A 486 -15.76 -3.61 -2.08
CA HIS A 486 -16.05 -4.06 -3.44
C HIS A 486 -17.55 -4.22 -3.67
N PRO A 487 -18.02 -4.24 -4.94
CA PRO A 487 -19.38 -4.65 -5.24
C PRO A 487 -19.74 -5.98 -4.58
N ASP A 488 -21.03 -6.28 -4.49
CA ASP A 488 -21.43 -7.60 -3.99
C ASP A 488 -20.76 -8.70 -4.82
N PRO A 489 -20.17 -9.74 -4.19
CA PRO A 489 -19.52 -10.82 -4.92
C PRO A 489 -20.54 -11.58 -5.78
N TYR A 490 -20.09 -12.14 -6.92
CA TYR A 490 -20.91 -13.01 -7.74
C TYR A 490 -21.37 -14.24 -6.95
N ASP A 491 -20.52 -14.78 -6.12
CA ASP A 491 -20.82 -15.91 -5.23
C ASP A 491 -20.17 -15.69 -3.87
N ALA A 492 -21.01 -15.47 -2.85
CA ALA A 492 -20.59 -15.23 -1.47
C ALA A 492 -20.29 -16.52 -0.68
N THR A 493 -20.51 -17.70 -1.27
CA THR A 493 -20.23 -18.98 -0.60
C THR A 493 -18.74 -19.08 -0.30
N PRO A 494 -18.31 -19.30 0.94
CA PRO A 494 -16.89 -19.39 1.28
C PRO A 494 -16.17 -20.50 0.49
N ALA A 495 -14.87 -20.29 0.27
CA ALA A 495 -13.96 -21.31 -0.17
C ALA A 495 -13.73 -22.37 0.94
N ARG A 496 -12.85 -23.35 0.72
CA ARG A 496 -12.56 -24.40 1.71
C ARG A 496 -12.10 -23.77 3.04
N ARG A 497 -12.31 -24.48 4.13
CA ARG A 497 -11.99 -24.07 5.51
C ARG A 497 -12.70 -22.76 5.97
N GLY A 498 -13.78 -22.36 5.28
CA GLY A 498 -14.47 -21.11 5.58
C GLY A 498 -13.69 -19.85 5.16
N THR A 499 -12.71 -19.98 4.28
CA THR A 499 -11.94 -18.85 3.76
C THR A 499 -12.83 -17.98 2.88
N ILE A 500 -12.82 -16.66 3.13
CA ILE A 500 -13.52 -15.69 2.28
C ILE A 500 -12.92 -15.71 0.88
N GLN A 501 -13.79 -15.58 -0.10
CA GLN A 501 -13.40 -15.36 -1.49
C GLN A 501 -14.08 -14.11 -2.04
N TYR A 502 -13.46 -13.49 -3.02
CA TYR A 502 -14.07 -12.40 -3.74
C TYR A 502 -13.75 -12.50 -5.24
N TYR A 503 -14.78 -12.55 -6.04
CA TYR A 503 -14.78 -12.25 -7.47
C TYR A 503 -16.18 -11.72 -7.83
N GLY A 504 -16.23 -10.79 -8.77
CA GLY A 504 -17.48 -10.11 -9.11
C GLY A 504 -17.28 -9.08 -10.20
N SER A 505 -18.32 -8.33 -10.51
CA SER A 505 -18.27 -7.30 -11.54
C SER A 505 -18.51 -5.90 -10.98
N LEU A 506 -17.81 -4.93 -11.55
CA LEU A 506 -18.04 -3.50 -11.36
C LEU A 506 -18.29 -2.87 -12.72
N THR A 507 -19.43 -2.21 -12.91
CA THR A 507 -19.65 -1.34 -14.07
C THR A 507 -19.56 0.10 -13.60
N TYR A 508 -18.56 0.84 -14.11
CA TYR A 508 -18.30 2.23 -13.75
C TYR A 508 -17.88 3.02 -14.99
N GLY A 509 -18.49 4.18 -15.21
CA GLY A 509 -18.26 4.98 -16.40
C GLY A 509 -18.60 4.23 -17.71
N ARG A 510 -19.50 3.25 -17.68
CA ARG A 510 -19.85 2.34 -18.79
C ARG A 510 -18.70 1.44 -19.26
N VAL A 511 -17.69 1.24 -18.43
CA VAL A 511 -16.73 0.15 -18.57
C VAL A 511 -17.10 -0.93 -17.56
N SER A 512 -17.27 -2.16 -18.00
CA SER A 512 -17.56 -3.29 -17.11
C SER A 512 -16.29 -4.05 -16.82
N PHE A 513 -15.95 -4.16 -15.53
CA PHE A 513 -14.77 -4.84 -15.02
C PHE A 513 -15.17 -6.18 -14.41
N ALA A 514 -14.58 -7.29 -14.85
CA ALA A 514 -14.56 -8.53 -14.10
C ALA A 514 -13.36 -8.48 -13.15
N ILE A 515 -13.61 -8.57 -11.86
CA ILE A 515 -12.60 -8.61 -10.82
C ILE A 515 -12.41 -10.09 -10.46
N LEU A 516 -11.21 -10.64 -10.66
CA LEU A 516 -10.90 -12.05 -10.48
C LEU A 516 -9.93 -12.25 -9.32
N ALA A 517 -9.99 -13.40 -8.68
CA ALA A 517 -9.00 -13.89 -7.71
C ALA A 517 -8.24 -15.06 -8.36
N ASP A 518 -7.21 -14.77 -9.13
CA ASP A 518 -6.49 -15.77 -9.92
C ASP A 518 -5.49 -16.62 -9.11
N ARG A 519 -5.27 -16.26 -7.84
CA ARG A 519 -4.39 -17.02 -6.92
C ARG A 519 -5.16 -18.04 -6.07
N GLN A 520 -6.40 -17.72 -5.67
CA GLN A 520 -7.11 -18.45 -4.62
C GLN A 520 -7.43 -19.92 -4.99
N TYR A 521 -7.69 -20.21 -6.26
CA TYR A 521 -8.01 -21.56 -6.73
C TYR A 521 -6.87 -22.22 -7.51
N LYS A 522 -5.81 -21.46 -7.82
CA LYS A 522 -4.68 -21.97 -8.57
C LYS A 522 -4.06 -23.18 -7.86
N SER A 523 -3.81 -24.23 -8.62
CA SER A 523 -3.18 -25.47 -8.10
C SER A 523 -1.69 -25.25 -7.86
N GLY A 524 -1.15 -25.81 -6.76
CA GLY A 524 0.28 -25.94 -6.54
C GLY A 524 0.91 -26.97 -7.48
N PRO A 525 2.15 -26.77 -7.94
CA PRO A 525 2.82 -27.68 -8.88
C PRO A 525 3.33 -28.96 -8.25
N GLU A 526 3.69 -28.98 -6.95
CA GLU A 526 4.34 -30.13 -6.31
C GLU A 526 3.50 -31.42 -6.38
N GLY A 527 4.13 -32.49 -6.82
CA GLY A 527 3.50 -33.81 -6.95
C GLY A 527 2.51 -33.95 -8.10
N LYS A 528 2.24 -32.84 -8.87
CA LYS A 528 1.34 -32.84 -10.03
C LYS A 528 2.09 -32.73 -11.35
N VAL A 529 3.20 -31.99 -11.38
CA VAL A 529 4.03 -31.78 -12.57
C VAL A 529 5.45 -32.32 -12.34
N PRO A 530 6.27 -32.47 -13.40
CA PRO A 530 7.66 -32.90 -13.26
C PRO A 530 8.43 -31.99 -12.29
N ALA A 531 9.27 -32.60 -11.45
CA ALA A 531 10.14 -31.87 -10.53
C ALA A 531 11.08 -30.93 -11.31
N THR A 532 11.27 -29.70 -10.79
CA THR A 532 12.07 -28.66 -11.44
C THR A 532 13.58 -28.94 -11.42
N GLY A 533 14.02 -29.85 -10.55
CA GLY A 533 15.44 -30.12 -10.34
C GLY A 533 16.20 -29.00 -9.60
N THR A 534 15.50 -27.99 -9.09
CA THR A 534 16.07 -26.87 -8.34
C THR A 534 15.60 -26.87 -6.88
N LYS A 535 16.20 -26.02 -6.05
CA LYS A 535 15.75 -25.82 -4.65
C LYS A 535 14.40 -25.12 -4.56
N ARG A 536 14.00 -24.38 -5.62
CA ARG A 536 12.69 -23.75 -5.75
C ARG A 536 11.84 -24.61 -6.67
N GLY A 537 10.76 -25.14 -6.12
CA GLY A 537 9.89 -26.07 -6.84
C GLY A 537 9.04 -25.42 -7.94
N ASP A 538 9.05 -24.09 -8.02
CA ASP A 538 8.41 -23.28 -9.07
C ASP A 538 9.33 -22.96 -10.26
N HIS A 539 10.65 -22.92 -10.07
CA HIS A 539 11.62 -22.49 -11.08
C HIS A 539 12.20 -23.66 -11.88
N VAL A 540 11.85 -23.79 -13.14
CA VAL A 540 12.42 -24.77 -14.06
C VAL A 540 13.64 -24.17 -14.75
N MET A 541 14.81 -24.79 -14.56
CA MET A 541 16.06 -24.37 -15.21
C MET A 541 16.52 -25.34 -16.30
N ASP A 542 15.92 -26.54 -16.42
CA ASP A 542 16.28 -27.50 -17.48
C ASP A 542 15.91 -26.94 -18.87
N PRO A 543 16.87 -26.68 -19.75
CA PRO A 543 16.61 -26.15 -21.09
C PRO A 543 15.80 -27.10 -21.97
N ASN A 544 15.77 -28.42 -21.65
CA ASN A 544 15.03 -29.45 -22.38
C ASN A 544 13.61 -29.66 -21.86
N PHE A 545 13.17 -28.85 -20.86
CA PHE A 545 11.81 -28.97 -20.31
C PHE A 545 10.76 -28.89 -21.44
N ASP A 546 9.95 -29.93 -21.55
CA ASP A 546 8.78 -29.96 -22.43
C ASP A 546 7.56 -29.44 -21.68
N PRO A 547 7.03 -28.27 -22.03
CA PRO A 547 5.87 -27.67 -21.33
C PRO A 547 4.61 -28.54 -21.41
N LYS A 548 4.48 -29.43 -22.41
CA LYS A 548 3.34 -30.34 -22.52
C LYS A 548 3.23 -31.30 -21.33
N THR A 549 4.35 -31.64 -20.70
CA THR A 549 4.37 -32.53 -19.53
C THR A 549 3.79 -31.88 -18.27
N ALA A 550 3.64 -30.55 -18.29
CA ALA A 550 3.05 -29.78 -17.18
C ALA A 550 1.53 -29.54 -17.35
N ASP A 551 0.97 -29.79 -18.54
CA ASP A 551 -0.47 -29.67 -18.78
C ASP A 551 -1.21 -30.96 -18.36
N VAL A 552 -1.33 -31.16 -17.07
CA VAL A 552 -1.90 -32.39 -16.50
C VAL A 552 -3.38 -32.22 -16.14
N PRO A 553 -4.19 -33.29 -16.22
CA PRO A 553 -5.59 -33.25 -15.81
C PRO A 553 -5.78 -32.92 -14.33
N GLY A 554 -6.85 -32.19 -13.99
CA GLY A 554 -7.24 -31.92 -12.61
C GLY A 554 -6.57 -30.72 -11.94
N VAL A 555 -5.65 -30.01 -12.64
CA VAL A 555 -5.12 -28.71 -12.16
C VAL A 555 -6.05 -27.58 -12.52
N GLU A 556 -6.14 -26.60 -11.64
CA GLU A 556 -7.04 -25.43 -11.76
C GLU A 556 -6.27 -24.12 -11.78
N LEU A 557 -6.83 -23.10 -12.41
CA LEU A 557 -6.38 -21.71 -12.34
C LEU A 557 -7.42 -20.86 -11.59
N LEU A 558 -8.57 -20.62 -12.21
CA LEU A 558 -9.64 -19.82 -11.62
C LEU A 558 -10.66 -20.66 -10.81
N GLY A 559 -10.69 -21.97 -11.02
CA GLY A 559 -11.74 -22.84 -10.51
C GLY A 559 -13.07 -22.68 -11.22
N ALA A 560 -13.88 -23.76 -11.20
CA ALA A 560 -15.13 -23.85 -11.98
C ALA A 560 -16.10 -22.69 -11.71
N ARG A 561 -16.18 -22.19 -10.46
CA ARG A 561 -17.11 -21.11 -10.06
C ARG A 561 -16.74 -19.78 -10.69
N GLN A 562 -15.46 -19.41 -10.72
CA GLN A 562 -15.00 -18.19 -11.39
C GLN A 562 -15.03 -18.33 -12.92
N GLU A 563 -14.74 -19.50 -13.47
CA GLU A 563 -14.88 -19.75 -14.91
C GLU A 563 -16.34 -19.56 -15.37
N GLN A 564 -17.33 -20.00 -14.56
CA GLN A 564 -18.73 -19.75 -14.83
C GLN A 564 -19.07 -18.25 -14.76
N PHE A 565 -18.61 -17.56 -13.72
CA PHE A 565 -18.76 -16.10 -13.60
C PHE A 565 -18.21 -15.39 -14.84
N LEU A 566 -17.00 -15.73 -15.26
CA LEU A 566 -16.33 -15.09 -16.40
C LEU A 566 -17.11 -15.35 -17.71
N ARG A 567 -17.65 -16.55 -17.90
CA ARG A 567 -18.47 -16.92 -19.06
C ARG A 567 -19.77 -16.10 -19.14
N GLU A 568 -20.47 -15.95 -18.02
CA GLU A 568 -21.69 -15.16 -17.95
C GLU A 568 -21.41 -13.68 -18.12
N TRP A 569 -20.42 -13.15 -17.43
CA TRP A 569 -20.00 -11.76 -17.52
C TRP A 569 -19.54 -11.38 -18.93
N ALA A 570 -18.82 -12.26 -19.64
CA ALA A 570 -18.29 -11.98 -20.98
C ALA A 570 -19.42 -11.65 -21.97
N THR A 571 -20.60 -12.21 -21.78
CA THR A 571 -21.80 -12.01 -22.66
C THR A 571 -22.75 -10.94 -22.14
N ASP A 572 -22.64 -10.49 -20.90
CA ASP A 572 -23.50 -9.45 -20.31
C ASP A 572 -22.99 -8.04 -20.60
N TRP A 573 -23.57 -7.36 -21.55
CA TRP A 573 -23.24 -5.99 -21.96
C TRP A 573 -24.15 -4.91 -21.36
N ARG A 574 -25.01 -5.26 -20.40
CA ARG A 574 -25.92 -4.28 -19.78
C ARG A 574 -25.15 -3.15 -19.11
N GLY A 575 -25.41 -1.91 -19.54
CA GLY A 575 -24.74 -0.72 -19.02
C GLY A 575 -23.28 -0.55 -19.43
N ALA A 576 -22.71 -1.42 -20.28
CA ALA A 576 -21.32 -1.40 -20.69
C ALA A 576 -21.14 -1.06 -22.18
N GLU A 577 -20.07 -0.31 -22.49
CA GLU A 577 -19.59 -0.05 -23.85
C GLU A 577 -18.25 -0.73 -24.13
N LEU A 578 -17.44 -0.91 -23.09
CA LEU A 578 -16.14 -1.60 -23.11
C LEU A 578 -16.06 -2.56 -21.92
N LYS A 579 -15.21 -3.56 -22.03
CA LYS A 579 -14.98 -4.55 -20.97
C LYS A 579 -13.51 -4.68 -20.64
N ALA A 580 -13.23 -4.90 -19.35
CA ALA A 580 -11.89 -5.18 -18.85
C ALA A 580 -11.92 -6.26 -17.76
N VAL A 581 -10.80 -6.93 -17.57
CA VAL A 581 -10.55 -7.84 -16.44
C VAL A 581 -9.52 -7.17 -15.54
N ILE A 582 -9.68 -7.31 -14.24
CA ILE A 582 -8.69 -6.92 -13.23
C ILE A 582 -8.36 -8.19 -12.44
N SER A 583 -7.09 -8.58 -12.40
CA SER A 583 -6.61 -9.70 -11.57
C SER A 583 -5.20 -9.43 -11.04
N GLN A 584 -4.63 -10.37 -10.30
CA GLN A 584 -3.30 -10.20 -9.70
C GLN A 584 -2.20 -10.26 -10.74
N THR A 585 -2.19 -11.26 -11.64
CA THR A 585 -1.12 -11.42 -12.65
C THR A 585 -1.64 -11.69 -14.05
N ILE A 586 -0.82 -11.41 -15.08
CA ILE A 586 -1.15 -11.68 -16.49
C ILE A 586 -1.11 -13.19 -16.80
N PHE A 587 -1.88 -13.60 -17.82
CA PHE A 587 -2.04 -15.02 -18.21
C PHE A 587 -1.01 -15.46 -19.26
N THR A 588 0.28 -15.13 -19.01
CA THR A 588 1.42 -15.55 -19.83
C THR A 588 2.70 -15.52 -19.00
N ALA A 589 3.69 -16.30 -19.38
CA ALA A 589 5.03 -16.29 -18.77
C ALA A 589 5.91 -15.29 -19.54
N LEU A 590 5.89 -14.02 -19.11
CA LEU A 590 6.65 -12.95 -19.75
C LEU A 590 8.12 -12.93 -19.31
N PRO A 591 8.49 -12.85 -18.03
CA PRO A 591 9.88 -12.76 -17.61
C PRO A 591 10.69 -13.98 -18.01
N THR A 592 11.91 -13.75 -18.48
CA THR A 592 12.87 -14.81 -18.84
C THR A 592 14.05 -14.88 -17.90
N THR A 593 14.35 -13.76 -17.23
CA THR A 593 15.49 -13.61 -16.32
C THR A 593 15.01 -13.06 -14.98
N HIS A 594 15.41 -13.68 -13.87
CA HIS A 594 14.88 -13.46 -12.55
C HIS A 594 15.96 -13.20 -11.49
N GLY A 595 15.63 -12.36 -10.52
CA GLY A 595 16.40 -12.13 -9.31
C GLY A 595 17.70 -11.33 -9.52
N ASN A 596 18.35 -10.98 -8.42
CA ASN A 596 19.61 -10.21 -8.49
C ASN A 596 20.75 -11.00 -9.16
N GLU A 597 20.68 -12.32 -9.15
CA GLU A 597 21.66 -13.20 -9.81
C GLU A 597 21.39 -13.39 -11.31
N ARG A 598 20.29 -12.81 -11.80
CA ARG A 598 19.88 -12.86 -13.21
C ARG A 598 19.77 -14.27 -13.75
N MET A 599 19.08 -15.14 -13.00
CA MET A 599 18.85 -16.53 -13.41
C MET A 599 17.94 -16.58 -14.64
N ILE A 600 18.34 -17.31 -15.67
CA ILE A 600 17.50 -17.59 -16.83
C ILE A 600 16.62 -18.80 -16.48
N LEU A 601 15.31 -18.57 -16.38
CA LEU A 601 14.33 -19.62 -16.09
C LEU A 601 13.71 -20.13 -17.39
N ARG A 602 13.77 -21.45 -17.60
CA ARG A 602 13.09 -22.12 -18.70
C ARG A 602 11.58 -22.01 -18.57
N ALA A 603 11.07 -22.13 -17.32
CA ALA A 603 9.68 -21.87 -16.97
C ALA A 603 9.57 -21.50 -15.48
N ASP A 604 8.46 -20.81 -15.16
CA ASP A 604 8.10 -20.44 -13.80
C ASP A 604 6.62 -20.78 -13.58
N TYR A 605 6.35 -21.75 -12.70
CA TYR A 605 4.99 -22.21 -12.38
C TYR A 605 4.15 -21.16 -11.62
N ASP A 606 4.79 -20.12 -11.09
CA ASP A 606 4.06 -19.04 -10.44
C ASP A 606 3.27 -18.18 -11.47
N THR A 607 3.74 -18.09 -12.71
CA THR A 607 3.04 -17.36 -13.78
C THR A 607 1.69 -18.01 -14.13
N ASN A 608 0.67 -17.20 -14.52
CA ASN A 608 -0.62 -17.72 -14.98
C ASN A 608 -0.61 -18.23 -16.44
N ALA A 609 0.56 -18.44 -17.04
CA ALA A 609 0.72 -19.29 -18.22
C ALA A 609 0.46 -20.78 -17.88
N TRP A 610 0.69 -21.15 -16.64
CA TRP A 610 0.38 -22.46 -16.09
C TRP A 610 -0.73 -22.36 -15.03
N PRO A 611 -1.67 -23.35 -14.99
CA PRO A 611 -1.87 -24.51 -15.89
C PRO A 611 -2.41 -24.09 -17.27
N GLN A 612 -1.90 -24.73 -18.33
CA GLN A 612 -2.15 -24.31 -19.72
C GLN A 612 -3.63 -24.45 -20.13
N THR A 613 -4.22 -25.65 -19.94
CA THR A 613 -5.61 -25.94 -20.31
C THR A 613 -6.60 -25.02 -19.56
N PRO A 614 -6.55 -24.84 -18.23
CA PRO A 614 -7.36 -23.88 -17.49
C PRO A 614 -7.14 -22.41 -17.94
N ARG A 615 -5.89 -22.03 -18.17
CA ARG A 615 -5.54 -20.70 -18.70
C ARG A 615 -6.23 -20.46 -20.05
N ASN A 616 -6.17 -21.43 -20.96
CA ASN A 616 -6.78 -21.29 -22.27
C ASN A 616 -8.32 -21.20 -22.19
N ARG A 617 -8.97 -21.89 -21.24
CA ARG A 617 -10.41 -21.73 -21.00
C ARG A 617 -10.73 -20.28 -20.59
N ALA A 618 -10.00 -19.73 -19.61
CA ALA A 618 -10.20 -18.36 -19.16
C ALA A 618 -9.97 -17.33 -20.27
N VAL A 619 -8.87 -17.45 -21.03
CA VAL A 619 -8.57 -16.53 -22.15
C VAL A 619 -9.62 -16.62 -23.26
N ARG A 620 -10.19 -17.80 -23.53
CA ARG A 620 -11.30 -17.93 -24.50
C ARG A 620 -12.54 -17.16 -24.07
N GLU A 621 -12.86 -17.17 -22.77
CA GLU A 621 -14.01 -16.38 -22.28
C GLU A 621 -13.72 -14.87 -22.38
N MET A 622 -12.53 -14.42 -22.00
CA MET A 622 -12.11 -13.02 -22.13
C MET A 622 -12.12 -12.55 -23.59
N ARG A 623 -11.70 -13.41 -24.51
CA ARG A 623 -11.69 -13.16 -25.97
C ARG A 623 -13.08 -12.83 -26.51
N LYS A 624 -14.14 -13.50 -26.02
CA LYS A 624 -15.52 -13.25 -26.44
C LYS A 624 -15.99 -11.81 -26.23
N ALA A 625 -15.39 -11.10 -25.29
CA ALA A 625 -15.71 -9.72 -24.95
C ALA A 625 -14.63 -8.71 -25.39
N PHE A 626 -13.55 -9.14 -26.05
CA PHE A 626 -12.35 -8.32 -26.23
C PHE A 626 -11.94 -7.63 -24.91
N ALA A 627 -11.97 -8.37 -23.82
CA ALA A 627 -11.79 -7.83 -22.49
C ALA A 627 -10.33 -7.49 -22.24
N PHE A 628 -10.01 -6.19 -22.15
CA PHE A 628 -8.66 -5.73 -21.82
C PHE A 628 -8.29 -6.17 -20.40
N HIS A 629 -7.08 -6.75 -20.20
CA HIS A 629 -6.67 -7.28 -18.90
C HIS A 629 -5.67 -6.33 -18.21
N ILE A 630 -5.96 -5.91 -16.99
CA ILE A 630 -5.11 -5.10 -16.11
C ILE A 630 -4.63 -5.99 -14.97
N ALA A 631 -3.33 -6.07 -14.74
CA ALA A 631 -2.73 -6.90 -13.70
C ALA A 631 -1.35 -6.38 -13.24
N GLY A 632 -0.93 -6.79 -12.05
CA GLY A 632 0.36 -6.47 -11.42
C GLY A 632 1.36 -7.62 -11.42
N ASP A 633 1.99 -7.90 -10.28
CA ASP A 633 2.87 -9.01 -9.93
C ASP A 633 4.18 -9.14 -10.72
N GLN A 634 4.19 -8.84 -12.00
CA GLN A 634 5.29 -9.19 -12.89
C GLN A 634 6.58 -8.41 -12.65
N HIS A 635 6.56 -7.31 -11.90
CA HIS A 635 7.69 -6.41 -11.65
C HIS A 635 8.36 -5.89 -12.94
N ILE A 636 7.67 -5.98 -14.06
CA ILE A 636 8.13 -5.55 -15.37
C ILE A 636 6.95 -4.95 -16.14
N PRO A 637 6.94 -3.64 -16.41
CA PRO A 637 5.86 -3.05 -17.17
C PRO A 637 5.85 -3.58 -18.61
N ALA A 638 4.70 -4.10 -19.04
CA ALA A 638 4.55 -4.64 -20.38
C ALA A 638 3.11 -4.54 -20.88
N VAL A 639 2.97 -4.36 -22.20
CA VAL A 639 1.71 -4.56 -22.92
C VAL A 639 1.88 -5.77 -23.82
N VAL A 640 1.04 -6.78 -23.62
CA VAL A 640 1.12 -8.05 -24.34
C VAL A 640 -0.24 -8.43 -24.91
N GLN A 641 -0.26 -9.20 -25.99
CA GLN A 641 -1.49 -9.83 -26.51
C GLN A 641 -1.35 -11.35 -26.37
N TYR A 642 -2.34 -11.95 -25.73
CA TYR A 642 -2.40 -13.40 -25.59
C TYR A 642 -2.67 -14.10 -26.91
N GLY A 643 -2.17 -15.31 -27.04
CA GLY A 643 -2.59 -16.25 -28.05
C GLY A 643 -3.05 -17.57 -27.42
N ILE A 644 -3.89 -18.30 -28.17
CA ILE A 644 -4.35 -19.65 -27.83
C ILE A 644 -4.02 -20.59 -28.97
N ASP A 645 -4.63 -20.36 -30.12
CA ASP A 645 -4.50 -21.17 -31.33
C ASP A 645 -3.47 -20.56 -32.30
N GLY A 646 -3.17 -19.26 -32.14
CA GLY A 646 -2.19 -18.50 -32.90
C GLY A 646 -1.84 -17.18 -32.21
N HIS A 647 -0.87 -16.44 -32.76
CA HIS A 647 -0.55 -15.11 -32.27
C HIS A 647 -1.73 -14.15 -32.51
N ARG A 648 -1.94 -13.21 -31.57
CA ARG A 648 -2.93 -12.12 -31.65
C ARG A 648 -4.38 -12.57 -31.71
N ASP A 649 -4.69 -13.79 -31.35
CA ASP A 649 -6.05 -14.31 -31.32
C ASP A 649 -6.73 -14.19 -29.94
N GLY A 650 -6.06 -13.62 -28.95
CA GLY A 650 -6.55 -13.37 -27.58
C GLY A 650 -6.63 -11.87 -27.22
N PRO A 651 -7.11 -11.55 -26.02
CA PRO A 651 -7.18 -10.18 -25.52
C PRO A 651 -5.82 -9.59 -25.25
N VAL A 652 -5.75 -8.24 -25.18
CA VAL A 652 -4.55 -7.51 -24.79
C VAL A 652 -4.53 -7.35 -23.28
N ALA A 653 -3.33 -7.44 -22.70
CA ALA A 653 -3.09 -7.28 -21.28
C ALA A 653 -2.02 -6.22 -20.99
N PHE A 654 -2.14 -5.58 -19.86
CA PHE A 654 -1.16 -4.69 -19.28
C PHE A 654 -0.69 -5.28 -17.94
N ALA A 655 0.59 -5.59 -17.86
CA ALA A 655 1.28 -5.78 -16.59
C ALA A 655 1.81 -4.41 -16.16
N GLY A 656 1.25 -3.82 -15.10
CA GLY A 656 1.66 -2.53 -14.61
C GLY A 656 3.08 -2.53 -14.03
N PRO A 657 3.73 -1.35 -13.98
CA PRO A 657 4.99 -1.21 -13.26
C PRO A 657 4.77 -1.37 -11.76
N ALA A 658 5.68 -2.05 -11.08
CA ALA A 658 5.69 -2.05 -9.61
C ALA A 658 5.83 -0.61 -9.08
N VAL A 659 5.14 -0.30 -7.97
CA VAL A 659 5.39 0.96 -7.24
C VAL A 659 6.82 0.97 -6.72
N ASN A 660 7.25 -0.16 -6.14
CA ASN A 660 8.54 -0.27 -5.50
C ASN A 660 8.98 -1.73 -5.44
N VAL A 661 9.71 -2.16 -6.49
CA VAL A 661 10.07 -3.57 -6.65
C VAL A 661 11.21 -4.01 -5.72
N GLY A 662 11.01 -5.16 -5.06
CA GLY A 662 12.06 -5.86 -4.32
C GLY A 662 12.82 -6.89 -5.17
N TYR A 663 12.10 -7.73 -5.90
CA TYR A 663 12.62 -8.83 -6.71
C TYR A 663 12.61 -8.43 -8.20
N PRO A 664 13.76 -8.18 -8.86
CA PRO A 664 13.80 -7.74 -10.24
C PRO A 664 13.59 -8.90 -11.22
N ARG A 665 12.89 -8.60 -12.32
CA ARG A 665 12.66 -9.50 -13.44
C ARG A 665 12.96 -8.78 -14.76
N TRP A 666 13.35 -9.53 -15.80
CA TRP A 666 13.63 -9.00 -17.14
C TRP A 666 13.03 -9.88 -18.23
N PHE A 667 12.65 -9.26 -19.33
CA PHE A 667 12.29 -9.94 -20.56
C PHE A 667 13.46 -9.85 -21.54
N GLU A 668 14.18 -10.95 -21.74
CA GLU A 668 15.38 -11.05 -22.57
C GLU A 668 15.24 -12.26 -23.51
N PRO A 669 14.41 -12.16 -24.58
CA PRO A 669 14.11 -13.30 -25.45
C PRO A 669 15.33 -13.86 -26.15
N SER A 670 16.38 -13.06 -26.41
CA SER A 670 17.64 -13.54 -26.98
C SER A 670 18.40 -14.54 -26.09
N ALA A 671 18.27 -14.40 -24.77
CA ALA A 671 18.79 -15.36 -23.80
C ALA A 671 17.90 -16.61 -23.65
N ALA A 672 16.63 -16.49 -23.99
CA ALA A 672 15.59 -17.50 -23.88
C ALA A 672 15.26 -18.12 -25.24
N LYS A 673 16.14 -18.97 -25.76
CA LYS A 673 16.05 -19.54 -27.12
C LYS A 673 14.73 -20.24 -27.44
N TRP A 674 14.04 -20.78 -26.42
CA TRP A 674 12.72 -21.41 -26.59
C TRP A 674 11.61 -20.41 -26.98
N MET A 675 11.82 -19.11 -26.76
CA MET A 675 10.86 -18.07 -27.14
C MET A 675 10.86 -17.78 -28.65
N GLN A 676 11.80 -18.34 -29.40
CA GLN A 676 11.92 -18.20 -30.85
C GLN A 676 11.95 -16.72 -31.31
N PRO A 677 12.87 -15.88 -30.81
CA PRO A 677 12.90 -14.47 -31.13
C PRO A 677 13.16 -14.27 -32.65
N GLN A 678 12.44 -13.32 -33.25
CA GLN A 678 12.61 -12.98 -34.68
C GLN A 678 13.95 -12.28 -34.98
N SER A 679 14.55 -11.67 -33.97
CA SER A 679 15.91 -11.09 -34.03
C SER A 679 16.55 -11.09 -32.63
N GLU A 680 17.90 -11.06 -32.59
CA GLU A 680 18.64 -11.04 -31.31
C GLU A 680 18.43 -9.76 -30.49
N THR A 681 17.95 -8.69 -31.10
CA THR A 681 17.78 -7.39 -30.43
C THR A 681 16.32 -7.00 -30.18
N SER A 682 15.36 -7.74 -30.75
CA SER A 682 13.93 -7.38 -30.60
C SER A 682 13.37 -7.85 -29.27
N VAL A 683 12.80 -6.92 -28.52
CA VAL A 683 11.98 -7.19 -27.31
C VAL A 683 10.47 -6.99 -27.58
N THR A 684 10.08 -6.77 -28.83
CA THR A 684 8.68 -6.65 -29.27
C THR A 684 8.45 -7.51 -30.49
N GLY A 685 7.22 -7.98 -30.68
CA GLY A 685 6.83 -8.89 -31.76
C GLY A 685 6.22 -10.17 -31.23
N ASP A 686 6.20 -11.19 -32.09
CA ASP A 686 5.60 -12.47 -31.81
C ASP A 686 6.62 -13.45 -31.24
N PHE A 687 6.27 -14.10 -30.14
CA PHE A 687 7.08 -15.05 -29.36
C PHE A 687 6.24 -16.25 -28.94
N THR A 688 6.91 -17.28 -28.45
CA THR A 688 6.24 -18.38 -27.72
C THR A 688 6.71 -18.34 -26.28
N ASP A 689 5.77 -18.30 -25.32
CA ASP A 689 6.12 -18.27 -23.89
C ASP A 689 6.65 -19.61 -23.36
N SER A 690 7.08 -19.66 -22.13
CA SER A 690 7.69 -20.84 -21.50
C SER A 690 6.79 -22.09 -21.44
N PHE A 691 5.47 -21.90 -21.55
CA PHE A 691 4.49 -23.00 -21.53
C PHE A 691 3.90 -23.28 -22.92
N GLY A 692 4.46 -22.69 -23.97
CA GLY A 692 4.10 -22.98 -25.37
C GLY A 692 2.96 -22.12 -25.91
N HIS A 693 2.52 -21.06 -25.20
CA HIS A 693 1.48 -20.18 -25.70
C HIS A 693 2.03 -19.17 -26.68
N PRO A 694 1.35 -18.89 -27.78
CA PRO A 694 1.64 -17.74 -28.62
C PRO A 694 1.52 -16.45 -27.80
N LEU A 695 2.52 -15.57 -27.90
CA LEU A 695 2.62 -14.32 -27.16
C LEU A 695 3.07 -13.21 -28.12
N THR A 696 2.32 -12.11 -28.18
CA THR A 696 2.76 -10.90 -28.87
C THR A 696 3.10 -9.83 -27.85
N VAL A 697 4.34 -9.36 -27.82
CA VAL A 697 4.78 -8.26 -26.96
C VAL A 697 4.69 -6.95 -27.73
N LEU A 698 3.85 -6.03 -27.30
CA LEU A 698 3.62 -4.72 -27.92
C LEU A 698 4.55 -3.66 -27.34
N ALA A 699 4.80 -3.72 -26.02
CA ALA A 699 5.78 -2.90 -25.33
C ALA A 699 6.26 -3.62 -24.08
N VAL A 700 7.51 -3.38 -23.69
CA VAL A 700 8.10 -3.85 -22.43
C VAL A 700 9.21 -2.92 -22.02
N LYS A 701 9.38 -2.71 -20.70
CA LYS A 701 10.50 -1.94 -20.15
C LYS A 701 11.25 -2.78 -19.12
N ASN A 702 12.43 -3.22 -19.47
CA ASN A 702 13.36 -3.83 -18.52
C ASN A 702 13.98 -2.79 -17.58
N GLY A 703 14.21 -3.18 -16.34
CA GLY A 703 15.07 -2.44 -15.43
C GLY A 703 16.54 -2.46 -15.89
N ALA A 704 17.36 -1.61 -15.26
CA ALA A 704 18.81 -1.63 -15.49
C ALA A 704 19.41 -2.97 -15.03
N THR A 705 20.36 -3.51 -15.79
CA THR A 705 21.07 -4.74 -15.42
C THR A 705 22.04 -4.53 -14.27
N GLN A 706 22.51 -3.29 -14.10
CA GLN A 706 23.37 -2.84 -13.00
C GLN A 706 22.78 -1.55 -12.44
N PRO A 707 21.90 -1.64 -11.42
CA PRO A 707 21.32 -0.45 -10.80
C PRO A 707 22.40 0.45 -10.19
N ARG A 708 22.23 1.75 -10.31
CA ARG A 708 23.15 2.75 -9.76
C ARG A 708 23.22 2.63 -8.23
N GLN A 709 24.41 2.80 -7.68
CA GLN A 709 24.57 3.06 -6.24
C GLN A 709 24.06 4.48 -5.98
N GLY A 710 22.94 4.63 -5.31
CA GLY A 710 22.34 5.93 -5.13
C GLY A 710 21.29 5.95 -4.01
N ASN A 711 20.50 7.02 -3.98
CA ASN A 711 19.37 7.10 -3.07
C ASN A 711 18.24 6.15 -3.51
N VAL A 712 17.32 5.88 -2.57
CA VAL A 712 16.20 4.93 -2.79
C VAL A 712 15.43 5.23 -4.06
N LYS A 713 15.13 6.51 -4.36
CA LYS A 713 14.32 6.90 -5.53
C LYS A 713 15.03 6.58 -6.86
N GLN A 714 16.35 6.83 -6.94
CA GLN A 714 17.13 6.46 -8.12
C GLN A 714 17.17 4.94 -8.32
N LEU A 715 17.28 4.19 -7.23
CA LEU A 715 17.25 2.73 -7.31
C LEU A 715 15.90 2.21 -7.84
N LEU A 716 14.78 2.85 -7.44
CA LEU A 716 13.45 2.48 -7.94
C LEU A 716 13.32 2.74 -9.44
N ASP A 717 13.79 3.90 -9.90
CA ASP A 717 13.79 4.26 -11.31
C ASP A 717 14.59 3.26 -12.14
N ASP A 718 15.79 2.88 -11.68
CA ASP A 718 16.64 1.88 -12.32
C ASP A 718 15.99 0.48 -12.38
N LYS A 719 15.10 0.16 -11.46
CA LYS A 719 14.35 -1.11 -11.46
C LYS A 719 13.06 -1.09 -12.30
N ALA A 720 12.85 -0.08 -13.12
CA ALA A 720 11.64 0.15 -13.91
C ALA A 720 10.35 0.27 -13.06
N SER A 721 10.48 0.71 -11.79
CA SER A 721 9.32 1.12 -10.99
C SER A 721 8.66 2.35 -11.59
N GLY A 722 7.34 2.49 -11.44
CA GLY A 722 6.67 3.61 -12.07
C GLY A 722 5.16 3.64 -11.92
N LEU A 723 4.53 4.48 -12.73
CA LEU A 723 3.08 4.66 -12.77
C LEU A 723 2.52 4.12 -14.08
N GLY A 724 1.42 3.37 -13.98
CA GLY A 724 0.69 2.85 -15.12
C GLY A 724 -0.77 3.28 -15.11
N VAL A 725 -1.29 3.73 -16.25
CA VAL A 725 -2.73 4.00 -16.40
C VAL A 725 -3.23 3.46 -17.74
N VAL A 726 -4.51 3.07 -17.73
CA VAL A 726 -5.25 2.60 -18.89
C VAL A 726 -6.41 3.54 -19.14
N ARG A 727 -6.48 4.09 -20.35
CA ARG A 727 -7.55 5.00 -20.78
C ARG A 727 -8.50 4.29 -21.73
N PHE A 728 -9.74 4.16 -21.32
CA PHE A 728 -10.83 3.57 -22.12
C PHE A 728 -11.61 4.66 -22.83
N ASP A 729 -11.28 4.94 -24.11
CA ASP A 729 -12.01 5.87 -24.95
C ASP A 729 -13.23 5.17 -25.55
N LYS A 730 -14.37 5.37 -24.93
CA LYS A 730 -15.65 4.77 -25.33
C LYS A 730 -16.10 5.27 -26.68
N LYS A 731 -15.92 6.56 -26.94
CA LYS A 731 -16.38 7.20 -28.19
C LYS A 731 -15.62 6.68 -29.42
N ASN A 732 -14.30 6.60 -29.30
CA ASN A 732 -13.44 6.17 -30.42
C ASN A 732 -13.18 4.65 -30.40
N ARG A 733 -13.71 3.95 -29.38
CA ARG A 733 -13.48 2.52 -29.14
C ARG A 733 -11.98 2.17 -29.14
N ARG A 734 -11.26 2.87 -28.27
CA ARG A 734 -9.80 2.78 -28.20
C ARG A 734 -9.36 2.65 -26.76
N ILE A 735 -8.35 1.84 -26.55
CA ILE A 735 -7.69 1.70 -25.24
C ILE A 735 -6.27 2.18 -25.39
N THR A 736 -5.87 3.16 -24.56
CA THR A 736 -4.49 3.67 -24.53
C THR A 736 -3.87 3.33 -23.19
N VAL A 737 -2.71 2.69 -23.23
CA VAL A 737 -1.91 2.35 -22.06
C VAL A 737 -0.74 3.33 -21.98
N GLU A 738 -0.60 3.99 -20.85
CA GLU A 738 0.45 4.97 -20.58
C GLU A 738 1.28 4.49 -19.37
N CYS A 739 2.59 4.68 -19.43
CA CYS A 739 3.51 4.22 -18.39
C CYS A 739 4.66 5.21 -18.19
N TRP A 740 4.92 5.62 -16.95
CA TRP A 740 5.97 6.58 -16.59
C TRP A 740 6.95 5.97 -15.60
N PRO A 741 8.25 6.33 -15.70
CA PRO A 741 9.21 6.07 -14.64
C PRO A 741 8.77 6.71 -13.31
N TYR A 742 9.22 6.16 -12.18
CA TYR A 742 8.82 6.58 -10.83
C TYR A 742 9.02 8.08 -10.57
N LEU A 743 10.13 8.66 -11.06
CA LEU A 743 10.48 10.07 -10.86
C LEU A 743 10.00 11.02 -11.97
N ALA A 744 9.27 10.52 -12.96
CA ALA A 744 8.88 11.32 -14.10
C ALA A 744 7.83 12.39 -13.74
N ASP A 745 7.92 13.56 -14.38
CA ASP A 745 6.81 14.50 -14.37
C ASP A 745 5.74 14.02 -15.37
N VAL A 746 4.66 13.47 -14.85
CA VAL A 746 3.55 12.92 -15.65
C VAL A 746 2.80 13.97 -16.47
N THR A 747 3.05 15.27 -16.24
CA THR A 747 2.42 16.38 -16.98
C THR A 747 3.27 16.85 -18.15
N ALA A 748 4.54 16.49 -18.20
CA ALA A 748 5.46 16.88 -19.27
C ALA A 748 5.36 15.89 -20.44
N LYS A 749 5.49 16.41 -21.66
CA LYS A 749 5.51 15.58 -22.88
C LYS A 749 6.82 14.79 -22.99
N GLY A 750 6.72 13.55 -23.46
CA GLY A 750 7.90 12.72 -23.73
C GLY A 750 8.57 12.13 -22.49
N THR A 751 7.91 12.15 -21.34
CA THR A 751 8.42 11.61 -20.09
C THR A 751 7.97 10.17 -19.81
N GLN A 752 7.12 9.59 -20.64
CA GLN A 752 6.74 8.19 -20.57
C GLN A 752 7.92 7.26 -20.84
N MET A 753 7.83 6.03 -20.40
CA MET A 753 8.80 4.98 -20.72
C MET A 753 8.90 4.77 -22.23
N SER A 754 10.07 4.41 -22.71
CA SER A 754 10.28 4.13 -24.14
C SER A 754 9.36 3.01 -24.62
N GLY A 755 8.63 3.24 -25.69
CA GLY A 755 7.63 2.32 -26.25
C GLY A 755 6.20 2.61 -25.83
N TRP A 756 5.98 3.57 -24.92
CA TRP A 756 4.66 4.08 -24.54
C TRP A 756 4.40 5.49 -25.10
N PRO A 757 3.11 5.88 -25.28
CA PRO A 757 1.90 5.09 -25.03
C PRO A 757 1.69 3.98 -26.07
N VAL A 758 0.97 2.92 -25.68
CA VAL A 758 0.47 1.88 -26.60
C VAL A 758 -1.03 2.07 -26.80
N THR A 759 -1.48 2.05 -28.04
CA THR A 759 -2.91 2.25 -28.38
C THR A 759 -3.46 1.01 -29.07
N ILE A 760 -4.64 0.57 -28.63
CA ILE A 760 -5.33 -0.62 -29.11
C ILE A 760 -6.72 -0.20 -29.60
N ASP A 761 -7.06 -0.50 -30.84
CA ASP A 761 -8.41 -0.32 -31.39
C ASP A 761 -9.30 -1.53 -30.99
N VAL A 762 -10.47 -1.22 -30.43
CA VAL A 762 -11.47 -2.23 -30.06
C VAL A 762 -12.43 -2.43 -31.24
N PRO A 763 -12.50 -3.61 -31.85
CA PRO A 763 -13.35 -3.83 -33.01
C PRO A 763 -14.82 -3.49 -32.74
N SER A 764 -15.48 -2.87 -33.75
CA SER A 764 -16.87 -2.43 -33.65
C SER A 764 -17.86 -3.61 -33.49
N ALA A 765 -17.47 -4.79 -33.89
CA ALA A 765 -18.27 -6.02 -33.75
C ALA A 765 -18.62 -6.33 -32.28
N PHE A 766 -17.73 -5.94 -31.33
CA PHE A 766 -18.00 -6.09 -29.90
C PHE A 766 -18.92 -5.01 -29.30
N ALA A 767 -19.27 -3.98 -30.08
CA ALA A 767 -20.20 -2.93 -29.65
C ALA A 767 -21.68 -3.32 -29.77
N LYS A 768 -22.00 -4.33 -30.58
CA LYS A 768 -23.38 -4.70 -30.95
C LYS A 768 -23.82 -6.09 -30.50
N ALA A 769 -23.04 -6.77 -29.66
CA ALA A 769 -23.43 -8.02 -29.06
C ALA A 769 -24.54 -7.79 -28.04
N SER A 770 -25.76 -7.44 -28.55
CA SER A 770 -26.99 -7.60 -27.80
C SER A 770 -27.22 -9.09 -27.58
N ALA A 771 -27.77 -9.45 -26.45
CA ALA A 771 -28.06 -10.82 -26.06
C ALA A 771 -28.58 -11.65 -27.22
N GLY A 772 -27.85 -12.67 -27.65
CA GLY A 772 -28.31 -13.67 -28.60
C GLY A 772 -27.52 -13.88 -29.89
N GLN A 773 -26.44 -13.15 -30.18
CA GLN A 773 -25.61 -13.44 -31.37
C GLN A 773 -24.24 -14.02 -31.01
N PRO A 774 -23.69 -15.00 -31.75
CA PRO A 774 -22.37 -15.55 -31.53
C PRO A 774 -21.29 -14.47 -31.76
N SER A 775 -20.22 -14.55 -30.97
CA SER A 775 -19.08 -13.64 -31.06
C SER A 775 -18.42 -13.69 -32.44
N PRO A 776 -18.01 -12.55 -33.02
CA PRO A 776 -17.28 -12.56 -34.29
C PRO A 776 -15.87 -13.13 -34.08
N ASP A 777 -15.37 -13.77 -35.13
CA ASP A 777 -14.03 -14.34 -35.16
C ASP A 777 -12.94 -13.24 -35.10
N MET A 778 -11.88 -13.45 -34.30
CA MET A 778 -10.90 -12.42 -33.97
C MET A 778 -9.75 -12.35 -34.98
N GLY A 779 -10.00 -11.74 -36.13
CA GLY A 779 -8.95 -11.25 -36.99
C GLY A 779 -8.57 -9.78 -36.76
N ALA A 780 -8.56 -9.30 -35.54
CA ALA A 780 -8.34 -7.88 -35.25
C ALA A 780 -6.89 -7.45 -35.48
N LYS A 781 -6.68 -6.52 -36.38
CA LYS A 781 -5.38 -5.83 -36.55
C LYS A 781 -5.15 -4.88 -35.38
N VAL A 782 -4.06 -5.06 -34.66
CA VAL A 782 -3.51 -4.03 -33.76
C VAL A 782 -2.93 -2.93 -34.64
N GLY A 783 -3.37 -1.68 -34.44
CA GLY A 783 -2.93 -0.56 -35.26
C GLY A 783 -1.42 -0.41 -35.24
N GLU A 784 -0.84 -0.15 -36.41
CA GLU A 784 0.58 0.18 -36.55
C GLU A 784 0.91 1.47 -35.80
N ARG A 785 2.08 1.51 -35.16
CA ARG A 785 2.61 2.66 -34.45
C ARG A 785 2.64 3.90 -35.35
N GLU A 786 2.04 4.99 -34.92
CA GLU A 786 2.47 6.30 -35.40
C GLU A 786 3.90 6.56 -34.85
N ARG A 787 4.87 6.51 -35.76
CA ARG A 787 6.23 6.98 -35.49
C ARG A 787 6.20 8.52 -35.56
N GLY A 788 6.33 9.15 -34.43
CA GLY A 788 6.57 10.58 -34.32
C GLY A 788 7.55 10.87 -33.19
#